data_30b618690197c4969a1b78ad0fc6affe
#
_entry.id   30b618690197c4969a1b78ad0fc6affe
#
_cell.length_a   1.000
_cell.length_b   1.000
_cell.length_c   1.000
_cell.angle_alpha   90.00
_cell.angle_beta   90.00
_cell.angle_gamma   90.00
#
_symmetry.space_group_name_H-M   'P 1'
#
loop_
_entity.id
_entity.type
_entity.pdbx_description
1 polymer ?
#
loop_
_entity_poly.entity_id
_entity_poly.type
_entity_poly.pdbx_seq_one_letter_code
_entity_poly.pdbx_strand_id
1 'polypeptide(L)'
;MPNPRGSVVSARRFHGLMPYRVREVLLVASPYDAFILEEDGLLTEQVFLEYMDVSQPGAPRFTHARSGAEALELLRKRRFDLVLTTAALPDMSAERLGREVKALRPGRPVVLLALDRAFLPEPGGPTPGRALDRSAFDAGFLWGGDAKILLAIIKSVEDRENVDHDTQLGVRAILILEDSPRFYSSFLGILYKELMLQSRSLYAEGVDEMARQLYMKSRPKVLHATSFEEGMALFERYRRYVMGVIADLRLPRGGVLDEGAGLAFSRHARKSDPELPVLLQSSAGVGSRRAAAMGVGFLDKSSPTLLAELREFLRLQLGFGDFVFRTCDDGPEVGRARDLRELEQQLHVVPDESIAYHAARNHFSVWLLARSEFELAEQLRPVQVGDFPNIAGMRTYLVSLLREVHERAQQGVVADFSRDTFAEVPFSRLGQGSMGGKGRSIAFLQRTLAGLRAEDFGGLEVRLPRTLVLATENFRRFVDEHELAAAAAQAADDEEVRKRFLAASLPVPLEEELQAVVEQLKGPLAVRSSSLLEDSLQVGMAGLYDTVMVPNVDPDPRRRLRELAGAVKRVYASLFTRAARRYLESTGYLLEDEKMAVVVQAVVGRRRGDRFYPSFSAVAQSFNYYPFGLQRADEGVVHLALGLGRIIVEGGRCLRFSPTRPEVLPQFATPRALLDSSQNGFYALDLRAEGEAGADRVRWFDLAVAEEDGALHAAGSVISSDEQRVRDDLEQPGPRVVTFNNLLRHRAIPLADALRRLLDVTQQGLGRPVELELAGEMGDWGRPGASQGPSPGPPREPPRLYLLQMRPMASQLGPRDRAAA
;
A
#
# COMPACT_ATOMS: atom_id res chain seq x y z
N MET A 1 8.56 24.66 -20.08
CA MET A 1 8.65 23.76 -18.93
C MET A 1 7.25 23.33 -18.57
N PRO A 2 6.90 22.05 -18.62
CA PRO A 2 5.56 21.59 -18.23
C PRO A 2 5.41 21.60 -16.69
N ASN A 3 4.25 21.95 -16.25
CA ASN A 3 3.80 22.25 -14.89
C ASN A 3 3.73 20.97 -14.01
N PRO A 4 4.30 20.93 -12.79
CA PRO A 4 4.40 19.71 -11.97
C PRO A 4 3.14 19.43 -11.12
N ARG A 5 1.94 19.47 -11.69
CA ARG A 5 0.68 19.21 -10.94
C ARG A 5 0.25 17.74 -10.87
N GLY A 6 1.11 16.78 -11.23
CA GLY A 6 0.74 15.36 -11.43
C GLY A 6 0.85 14.39 -10.24
N SER A 7 1.60 14.69 -9.17
CA SER A 7 2.13 13.63 -8.31
C SER A 7 1.31 13.16 -7.09
N VAL A 8 0.21 13.82 -6.73
CA VAL A 8 -0.64 13.42 -5.56
C VAL A 8 -1.74 12.42 -5.95
N VAL A 9 -1.95 12.20 -7.22
CA VAL A 9 -3.07 11.42 -7.75
C VAL A 9 -2.80 9.91 -7.74
N SER A 10 -1.52 9.49 -7.74
CA SER A 10 -1.10 8.10 -7.98
C SER A 10 -1.60 7.10 -6.92
N ALA A 11 -1.30 7.29 -5.64
CA ALA A 11 -1.66 6.30 -4.61
C ALA A 11 -3.18 6.19 -4.35
N ARG A 12 -3.94 7.28 -4.55
CA ARG A 12 -5.41 7.28 -4.38
C ARG A 12 -6.16 6.60 -5.52
N ARG A 13 -5.62 6.61 -6.75
CA ARG A 13 -6.28 6.02 -7.93
C ARG A 13 -6.32 4.49 -7.88
N PHE A 14 -5.33 3.86 -7.27
CA PHE A 14 -5.11 2.42 -7.42
C PHE A 14 -5.87 1.52 -6.41
N HIS A 15 -6.45 2.07 -5.35
CA HIS A 15 -7.27 1.28 -4.42
C HIS A 15 -8.51 0.65 -5.10
N GLY A 16 -8.99 1.26 -6.17
CA GLY A 16 -10.15 0.79 -6.93
C GLY A 16 -9.85 -0.25 -8.02
N LEU A 17 -8.59 -0.62 -8.28
CA LEU A 17 -8.24 -1.57 -9.35
C LEU A 17 -8.89 -2.93 -9.15
N MET A 18 -9.33 -3.52 -10.26
CA MET A 18 -9.98 -4.83 -10.32
C MET A 18 -11.20 -4.94 -9.39
N PRO A 19 -12.22 -4.07 -9.54
CA PRO A 19 -13.43 -4.15 -8.75
C PRO A 19 -14.19 -5.46 -8.97
N TYR A 20 -14.16 -6.01 -10.18
CA TYR A 20 -14.73 -7.31 -10.49
C TYR A 20 -13.71 -8.43 -10.28
N ARG A 21 -14.07 -9.42 -9.47
CA ARG A 21 -13.29 -10.64 -9.24
C ARG A 21 -14.18 -11.86 -9.32
N VAL A 22 -13.69 -12.90 -9.96
CA VAL A 22 -14.33 -14.20 -9.98
C VAL A 22 -13.99 -14.93 -8.67
N ARG A 23 -15.00 -15.09 -7.81
CA ARG A 23 -14.88 -15.80 -6.51
C ARG A 23 -15.63 -17.12 -6.50
N GLU A 24 -16.79 -17.17 -7.16
CA GLU A 24 -17.66 -18.33 -7.20
C GLU A 24 -17.84 -18.76 -8.65
N VAL A 25 -17.37 -19.94 -9.00
CA VAL A 25 -17.47 -20.54 -10.33
C VAL A 25 -18.44 -21.71 -10.29
N LEU A 26 -19.44 -21.71 -11.15
CA LEU A 26 -20.28 -22.87 -11.38
C LEU A 26 -19.74 -23.66 -12.57
N LEU A 27 -19.17 -24.84 -12.31
CA LEU A 27 -18.75 -25.79 -13.32
C LEU A 27 -19.91 -26.74 -13.63
N VAL A 28 -20.41 -26.71 -14.86
CA VAL A 28 -21.46 -27.60 -15.33
C VAL A 28 -20.85 -28.62 -16.30
N ALA A 29 -20.72 -29.86 -15.84
CA ALA A 29 -20.05 -30.91 -16.59
C ALA A 29 -20.72 -32.27 -16.31
N SER A 30 -20.73 -33.15 -17.29
CA SER A 30 -21.12 -34.54 -17.06
C SER A 30 -20.17 -35.17 -16.00
N PRO A 31 -20.59 -36.26 -15.30
CA PRO A 31 -19.70 -36.93 -14.33
C PRO A 31 -18.38 -37.39 -14.97
N TYR A 32 -18.39 -37.76 -16.26
CA TYR A 32 -17.18 -38.16 -16.98
C TYR A 32 -16.27 -36.96 -17.31
N ASP A 33 -16.85 -35.85 -17.79
CA ASP A 33 -16.07 -34.65 -18.08
C ASP A 33 -15.49 -34.05 -16.80
N ALA A 34 -16.26 -34.05 -15.70
CA ALA A 34 -15.75 -33.62 -14.40
C ALA A 34 -14.60 -34.49 -13.90
N PHE A 35 -14.69 -35.81 -14.08
CA PHE A 35 -13.61 -36.73 -13.74
C PHE A 35 -12.32 -36.43 -14.54
N ILE A 36 -12.42 -36.16 -15.86
CA ILE A 36 -11.26 -35.72 -16.64
C ILE A 36 -10.65 -34.43 -16.08
N LEU A 37 -11.47 -33.46 -15.76
CA LEU A 37 -10.99 -32.18 -15.28
C LEU A 37 -10.39 -32.27 -13.86
N GLU A 38 -10.94 -33.08 -12.96
CA GLU A 38 -10.51 -33.19 -11.56
C GLU A 38 -9.37 -34.21 -11.38
N GLU A 39 -9.39 -35.35 -12.04
CA GLU A 39 -8.38 -36.43 -11.86
C GLU A 39 -7.17 -36.26 -12.78
N ASP A 40 -7.38 -35.94 -14.07
CA ASP A 40 -6.28 -35.70 -15.01
C ASP A 40 -5.70 -34.30 -14.85
N GLY A 41 -6.54 -33.30 -14.56
CA GLY A 41 -6.16 -31.90 -14.52
C GLY A 41 -5.76 -31.39 -13.14
N LEU A 42 -6.00 -32.13 -12.04
CA LEU A 42 -5.83 -31.66 -10.66
C LEU A 42 -6.40 -30.24 -10.49
N LEU A 43 -7.57 -30.00 -11.07
CA LEU A 43 -8.16 -28.69 -11.37
C LEU A 43 -8.18 -27.77 -10.15
N THR A 44 -8.70 -28.25 -9.04
CA THR A 44 -8.85 -27.48 -7.80
C THR A 44 -7.48 -27.24 -7.15
N GLU A 45 -6.59 -28.21 -7.20
CA GLU A 45 -5.26 -28.13 -6.57
C GLU A 45 -4.33 -27.19 -7.35
N GLN A 46 -4.30 -27.26 -8.69
CA GLN A 46 -3.45 -26.39 -9.51
C GLN A 46 -3.94 -24.93 -9.50
N VAL A 47 -5.25 -24.68 -9.57
CA VAL A 47 -5.78 -23.31 -9.41
C VAL A 47 -5.43 -22.78 -8.02
N PHE A 48 -5.56 -23.60 -6.98
CA PHE A 48 -5.20 -23.25 -5.62
C PHE A 48 -3.71 -22.96 -5.47
N LEU A 49 -2.82 -23.80 -6.03
CA LEU A 49 -1.37 -23.59 -6.01
C LEU A 49 -0.96 -22.31 -6.75
N GLU A 50 -1.53 -22.04 -7.92
CA GLU A 50 -1.26 -20.80 -8.68
C GLU A 50 -1.72 -19.54 -7.91
N TYR A 51 -2.82 -19.62 -7.14
CA TYR A 51 -3.28 -18.53 -6.27
C TYR A 51 -2.48 -18.42 -4.96
N MET A 52 -2.06 -19.54 -4.37
CA MET A 52 -1.22 -19.57 -3.16
C MET A 52 0.19 -19.07 -3.43
N ASP A 53 0.77 -19.44 -4.56
CA ASP A 53 2.10 -18.97 -5.00
C ASP A 53 2.19 -17.43 -5.10
N VAL A 54 1.05 -16.78 -5.24
CA VAL A 54 0.95 -15.32 -5.39
C VAL A 54 0.44 -14.62 -4.12
N SER A 55 0.34 -15.34 -2.98
CA SER A 55 -0.14 -14.81 -1.70
C SER A 55 -1.47 -14.03 -1.79
N GLN A 56 -2.36 -14.40 -2.73
CA GLN A 56 -3.68 -13.77 -2.85
C GLN A 56 -4.70 -14.47 -1.94
N PRO A 57 -5.38 -13.74 -1.04
CA PRO A 57 -6.55 -14.29 -0.34
C PRO A 57 -7.69 -14.49 -1.33
N GLY A 58 -8.19 -15.72 -1.45
CA GLY A 58 -9.42 -16.07 -2.14
C GLY A 58 -9.22 -16.68 -3.53
N ALA A 59 -8.64 -17.88 -3.60
CA ALA A 59 -8.81 -18.75 -4.77
C ALA A 59 -10.30 -18.93 -5.08
N PRO A 60 -10.72 -18.93 -6.36
CA PRO A 60 -12.11 -19.14 -6.72
C PRO A 60 -12.63 -20.48 -6.20
N ARG A 61 -13.85 -20.47 -5.70
CA ARG A 61 -14.52 -21.70 -5.27
C ARG A 61 -15.29 -22.30 -6.45
N PHE A 62 -15.02 -23.55 -6.73
CA PHE A 62 -15.76 -24.29 -7.74
C PHE A 62 -16.94 -25.03 -7.11
N THR A 63 -18.11 -24.86 -7.70
CA THR A 63 -19.32 -25.65 -7.38
C THR A 63 -19.65 -26.46 -8.63
N HIS A 64 -19.71 -27.76 -8.53
CA HIS A 64 -19.99 -28.66 -9.64
C HIS A 64 -21.51 -28.93 -9.73
N ALA A 65 -22.06 -28.80 -10.94
CA ALA A 65 -23.39 -29.26 -11.29
C ALA A 65 -23.29 -30.34 -12.39
N ARG A 66 -23.93 -31.48 -12.18
CA ARG A 66 -23.85 -32.66 -13.05
C ARG A 66 -24.76 -32.60 -14.27
N SER A 67 -25.64 -31.59 -14.30
CA SER A 67 -26.63 -31.40 -15.37
C SER A 67 -27.01 -29.93 -15.50
N GLY A 68 -27.61 -29.56 -16.64
CA GLY A 68 -28.12 -28.21 -16.86
C GLY A 68 -29.27 -27.86 -15.90
N ALA A 69 -30.16 -28.81 -15.59
CA ALA A 69 -31.24 -28.58 -14.63
C ALA A 69 -30.76 -28.28 -13.24
N GLU A 70 -29.76 -29.04 -12.73
CA GLU A 70 -29.11 -28.80 -11.46
C GLU A 70 -28.40 -27.43 -11.42
N ALA A 71 -27.72 -27.07 -12.50
CA ALA A 71 -27.07 -25.77 -12.63
C ALA A 71 -28.06 -24.62 -12.52
N LEU A 72 -29.20 -24.70 -13.19
CA LEU A 72 -30.27 -23.68 -13.14
C LEU A 72 -30.90 -23.59 -11.75
N GLU A 73 -31.07 -24.71 -11.05
CA GLU A 73 -31.52 -24.72 -9.66
C GLU A 73 -30.51 -24.03 -8.70
N LEU A 74 -29.23 -24.32 -8.85
CA LEU A 74 -28.16 -23.68 -8.07
C LEU A 74 -28.11 -22.16 -8.33
N LEU A 75 -28.26 -21.73 -9.59
CA LEU A 75 -28.28 -20.32 -9.98
C LEU A 75 -29.48 -19.54 -9.42
N ARG A 76 -30.61 -20.22 -9.13
CA ARG A 76 -31.75 -19.60 -8.45
C ARG A 76 -31.45 -19.39 -6.96
N LYS A 77 -30.69 -20.29 -6.34
CA LYS A 77 -30.41 -20.30 -4.87
C LYS A 77 -29.18 -19.48 -4.50
N ARG A 78 -28.16 -19.43 -5.36
CA ARG A 78 -26.86 -18.82 -5.08
C ARG A 78 -26.43 -17.92 -6.23
N ARG A 79 -25.49 -17.01 -5.93
CA ARG A 79 -24.83 -16.17 -6.93
C ARG A 79 -23.50 -16.79 -7.30
N PHE A 80 -23.22 -16.86 -8.58
CA PHE A 80 -21.92 -17.24 -9.14
C PHE A 80 -21.38 -16.09 -9.99
N ASP A 81 -20.08 -15.94 -10.06
CA ASP A 81 -19.42 -14.90 -10.84
C ASP A 81 -19.16 -15.36 -12.27
N LEU A 82 -18.98 -16.65 -12.47
CA LEU A 82 -18.71 -17.27 -13.76
C LEU A 82 -19.47 -18.60 -13.85
N VAL A 83 -20.06 -18.90 -15.01
CA VAL A 83 -20.57 -20.21 -15.37
C VAL A 83 -19.67 -20.81 -16.44
N LEU A 84 -19.03 -21.93 -16.13
CA LEU A 84 -18.21 -22.70 -17.03
C LEU A 84 -18.93 -24.00 -17.35
N THR A 85 -19.20 -24.27 -18.62
CA THR A 85 -19.94 -25.50 -19.03
C THR A 85 -19.13 -26.29 -20.03
N THR A 86 -19.15 -27.63 -19.92
CA THR A 86 -18.71 -28.51 -21.00
C THR A 86 -19.77 -28.62 -22.09
N ALA A 87 -19.39 -29.11 -23.26
CA ALA A 87 -20.26 -29.17 -24.42
C ALA A 87 -21.35 -30.27 -24.32
N ALA A 88 -21.00 -31.41 -23.69
CA ALA A 88 -21.87 -32.58 -23.57
C ALA A 88 -22.53 -32.62 -22.18
N LEU A 89 -23.79 -32.22 -22.10
CA LEU A 89 -24.57 -32.34 -20.86
C LEU A 89 -25.63 -33.45 -21.02
N PRO A 90 -25.98 -34.14 -19.92
CA PRO A 90 -26.86 -35.31 -20.00
C PRO A 90 -28.34 -35.01 -20.30
N ASP A 91 -28.81 -33.77 -20.03
CA ASP A 91 -30.23 -33.41 -20.01
C ASP A 91 -30.59 -32.31 -20.99
N MET A 92 -29.66 -31.49 -21.45
CA MET A 92 -29.90 -30.40 -22.40
C MET A 92 -28.62 -30.06 -23.17
N SER A 93 -28.74 -29.29 -24.27
CA SER A 93 -27.55 -28.79 -24.95
C SER A 93 -26.94 -27.63 -24.18
N ALA A 94 -25.59 -27.49 -24.29
CA ALA A 94 -24.86 -26.39 -23.61
C ALA A 94 -25.35 -25.01 -24.09
N GLU A 95 -25.76 -24.85 -25.36
CA GLU A 95 -26.32 -23.62 -25.91
C GLU A 95 -27.68 -23.27 -25.25
N ARG A 96 -28.52 -24.29 -24.99
CA ARG A 96 -29.77 -24.09 -24.28
C ARG A 96 -29.51 -23.63 -22.87
N LEU A 97 -28.58 -24.30 -22.16
CA LEU A 97 -28.18 -23.89 -20.83
C LEU A 97 -27.68 -22.44 -20.84
N GLY A 98 -26.78 -22.09 -21.76
CA GLY A 98 -26.21 -20.74 -21.83
C GLY A 98 -27.26 -19.65 -22.00
N ARG A 99 -28.26 -19.88 -22.90
CA ARG A 99 -29.39 -18.95 -23.09
C ARG A 99 -30.30 -18.85 -21.85
N GLU A 100 -30.58 -19.97 -21.19
CA GLU A 100 -31.37 -19.98 -19.96
C GLU A 100 -30.65 -19.29 -18.80
N VAL A 101 -29.31 -19.46 -18.67
CA VAL A 101 -28.49 -18.75 -17.71
C VAL A 101 -28.54 -17.25 -17.95
N LYS A 102 -28.32 -16.80 -19.20
CA LYS A 102 -28.38 -15.38 -19.55
C LYS A 102 -29.76 -14.76 -19.35
N ALA A 103 -30.81 -15.51 -19.58
CA ALA A 103 -32.20 -15.09 -19.29
C ALA A 103 -32.44 -14.96 -17.76
N LEU A 104 -31.95 -15.92 -16.98
CA LEU A 104 -32.09 -15.94 -15.51
C LEU A 104 -31.23 -14.89 -14.80
N ARG A 105 -30.01 -14.67 -15.30
CA ARG A 105 -29.00 -13.77 -14.74
C ARG A 105 -28.35 -12.94 -15.85
N PRO A 106 -28.99 -11.87 -16.34
CA PRO A 106 -28.41 -11.00 -17.35
C PRO A 106 -27.07 -10.46 -16.95
N GLY A 107 -26.11 -10.44 -17.85
CA GLY A 107 -24.73 -9.97 -17.60
C GLY A 107 -23.82 -10.98 -16.90
N ARG A 108 -24.29 -12.20 -16.59
CA ARG A 108 -23.40 -13.23 -16.04
C ARG A 108 -22.59 -13.87 -17.17
N PRO A 109 -21.23 -13.91 -17.06
CA PRO A 109 -20.37 -14.59 -18.02
C PRO A 109 -20.64 -16.09 -18.08
N VAL A 110 -20.85 -16.60 -19.30
CA VAL A 110 -21.01 -18.03 -19.60
C VAL A 110 -19.95 -18.43 -20.59
N VAL A 111 -19.09 -19.37 -20.22
CA VAL A 111 -17.96 -19.82 -21.01
C VAL A 111 -18.11 -21.31 -21.34
N LEU A 112 -17.92 -21.66 -22.61
CA LEU A 112 -17.87 -23.05 -23.07
C LEU A 112 -16.44 -23.59 -22.98
N LEU A 113 -16.26 -24.71 -22.30
CA LEU A 113 -15.01 -25.48 -22.27
C LEU A 113 -15.20 -26.77 -23.07
N ALA A 114 -14.69 -26.80 -24.27
CA ALA A 114 -14.77 -27.99 -25.12
C ALA A 114 -13.60 -28.94 -24.84
N LEU A 115 -13.91 -30.19 -24.56
CA LEU A 115 -12.91 -31.26 -24.39
C LEU A 115 -12.52 -31.89 -25.76
N ASP A 116 -13.32 -31.69 -26.78
CA ASP A 116 -13.10 -32.15 -28.16
C ASP A 116 -13.24 -30.95 -29.13
N ARG A 117 -12.37 -30.92 -30.13
CA ARG A 117 -12.36 -29.91 -31.21
C ARG A 117 -13.66 -29.90 -32.04
N ALA A 118 -14.38 -31.02 -32.10
CA ALA A 118 -15.66 -31.09 -32.79
C ALA A 118 -16.71 -30.09 -32.27
N PHE A 119 -16.61 -29.68 -31.00
CA PHE A 119 -17.53 -28.73 -30.38
C PHE A 119 -17.13 -27.25 -30.56
N LEU A 120 -15.88 -26.99 -30.97
CA LEU A 120 -15.37 -25.66 -31.31
C LEU A 120 -14.61 -25.74 -32.64
N PRO A 121 -15.32 -25.86 -33.78
CA PRO A 121 -14.70 -25.97 -35.07
C PRO A 121 -13.92 -24.72 -35.46
N GLU A 122 -12.81 -24.93 -36.17
CA GLU A 122 -12.00 -23.85 -36.71
C GLU A 122 -12.72 -23.14 -37.86
N PRO A 123 -12.71 -21.80 -37.92
CA PRO A 123 -13.22 -21.04 -39.05
C PRO A 123 -12.47 -21.45 -40.35
N GLY A 124 -13.21 -21.85 -41.39
CA GLY A 124 -12.63 -22.30 -42.66
C GLY A 124 -12.03 -23.70 -42.65
N GLY A 125 -12.26 -24.49 -41.63
CA GLY A 125 -11.87 -25.90 -41.56
C GLY A 125 -12.68 -26.82 -42.51
N PRO A 126 -12.21 -28.04 -42.78
CA PRO A 126 -12.84 -28.97 -43.74
C PRO A 126 -14.24 -29.44 -43.30
N THR A 127 -14.59 -29.33 -42.04
CA THR A 127 -15.91 -29.58 -41.49
C THR A 127 -16.61 -28.27 -41.32
N PRO A 128 -17.77 -27.99 -41.96
CA PRO A 128 -18.54 -26.78 -41.71
C PRO A 128 -19.08 -26.82 -40.26
N GLY A 129 -18.30 -26.35 -39.34
CA GLY A 129 -18.72 -26.25 -37.96
C GLY A 129 -19.59 -25.03 -37.72
N ARG A 130 -20.50 -25.15 -36.79
CA ARG A 130 -21.38 -24.07 -36.38
C ARG A 130 -20.54 -23.08 -35.56
N ALA A 131 -20.48 -21.81 -35.95
CA ALA A 131 -19.83 -20.77 -35.17
C ALA A 131 -20.37 -20.76 -33.73
N LEU A 132 -19.50 -20.37 -32.77
CA LEU A 132 -19.89 -20.26 -31.36
C LEU A 132 -21.18 -19.41 -31.24
N ASP A 133 -22.20 -19.95 -30.62
CA ASP A 133 -23.46 -19.22 -30.40
C ASP A 133 -23.25 -18.11 -29.37
N ARG A 134 -23.02 -16.90 -29.87
CA ARG A 134 -22.80 -15.68 -29.04
C ARG A 134 -24.03 -15.31 -28.21
N SER A 135 -25.22 -15.83 -28.52
CA SER A 135 -26.38 -15.65 -27.66
C SER A 135 -26.35 -16.52 -26.40
N ALA A 136 -25.58 -17.61 -26.44
CA ALA A 136 -25.43 -18.55 -25.34
C ALA A 136 -24.11 -18.32 -24.56
N PHE A 137 -23.01 -18.06 -25.26
CA PHE A 137 -21.68 -18.02 -24.68
C PHE A 137 -20.98 -16.71 -24.95
N ASP A 138 -20.23 -16.22 -23.94
CA ASP A 138 -19.36 -15.06 -24.07
C ASP A 138 -18.01 -15.43 -24.67
N ALA A 139 -17.54 -16.65 -24.43
CA ALA A 139 -16.31 -17.20 -24.99
C ALA A 139 -16.37 -18.73 -25.02
N GLY A 140 -15.53 -19.36 -25.87
CA GLY A 140 -15.33 -20.81 -25.90
C GLY A 140 -13.83 -21.11 -25.86
N PHE A 141 -13.43 -22.12 -25.10
CA PHE A 141 -12.05 -22.55 -24.97
C PHE A 141 -11.89 -24.05 -25.21
N LEU A 142 -10.74 -24.46 -25.74
CA LEU A 142 -10.41 -25.86 -25.95
C LEU A 142 -9.53 -26.38 -24.82
N TRP A 143 -9.96 -27.45 -24.17
CA TRP A 143 -9.17 -28.15 -23.16
C TRP A 143 -8.02 -28.90 -23.83
N GLY A 144 -6.80 -28.64 -23.42
CA GLY A 144 -5.59 -29.26 -23.92
C GLY A 144 -4.86 -30.16 -22.90
N GLY A 145 -5.55 -30.58 -21.81
CA GLY A 145 -4.93 -31.35 -20.73
C GLY A 145 -4.11 -30.53 -19.74
N ASP A 146 -4.17 -29.18 -19.80
CA ASP A 146 -3.43 -28.29 -18.90
C ASP A 146 -4.41 -27.38 -18.13
N ALA A 147 -4.45 -27.50 -16.82
CA ALA A 147 -5.33 -26.71 -15.94
C ALA A 147 -5.06 -25.19 -15.99
N LYS A 148 -3.92 -24.75 -16.53
CA LYS A 148 -3.62 -23.32 -16.76
C LYS A 148 -4.66 -22.61 -17.63
N ILE A 149 -5.40 -23.37 -18.45
CA ILE A 149 -6.49 -22.80 -19.24
C ILE A 149 -7.60 -22.22 -18.37
N LEU A 150 -7.87 -22.80 -17.21
CA LEU A 150 -8.90 -22.31 -16.29
C LEU A 150 -8.49 -21.00 -15.64
N LEU A 151 -7.23 -20.88 -15.25
CA LEU A 151 -6.68 -19.61 -14.81
C LEU A 151 -6.82 -18.55 -15.92
N ALA A 152 -6.48 -18.92 -17.16
CA ALA A 152 -6.62 -18.04 -18.32
C ALA A 152 -8.10 -17.62 -18.55
N ILE A 153 -9.05 -18.53 -18.43
CA ILE A 153 -10.49 -18.27 -18.55
C ILE A 153 -10.93 -17.26 -17.47
N ILE A 154 -10.61 -17.55 -16.21
CA ILE A 154 -10.98 -16.68 -15.08
C ILE A 154 -10.40 -15.29 -15.29
N LYS A 155 -9.10 -15.20 -15.59
CA LYS A 155 -8.42 -13.90 -15.79
C LYS A 155 -8.91 -13.16 -17.02
N SER A 156 -9.26 -13.85 -18.11
CA SER A 156 -9.83 -13.22 -19.31
C SER A 156 -11.22 -12.60 -19.03
N VAL A 157 -12.03 -13.26 -18.21
CA VAL A 157 -13.32 -12.71 -17.74
C VAL A 157 -13.10 -11.50 -16.84
N GLU A 158 -12.20 -11.61 -15.85
CA GLU A 158 -11.84 -10.48 -14.99
C GLU A 158 -11.32 -9.29 -15.81
N ASP A 159 -10.45 -9.53 -16.80
CA ASP A 159 -9.89 -8.46 -17.63
C ASP A 159 -10.94 -7.75 -18.46
N ARG A 160 -11.85 -8.50 -19.07
CA ARG A 160 -12.97 -7.94 -19.86
C ARG A 160 -13.90 -7.07 -19.00
N GLU A 161 -14.21 -7.50 -17.78
CA GLU A 161 -15.10 -6.77 -16.88
C GLU A 161 -14.44 -5.54 -16.24
N ASN A 162 -13.09 -5.54 -16.10
CA ASN A 162 -12.36 -4.46 -15.42
C ASN A 162 -11.68 -3.48 -16.39
N VAL A 163 -11.53 -3.79 -17.68
CA VAL A 163 -10.71 -2.99 -18.60
C VAL A 163 -11.15 -1.54 -18.70
N ASP A 164 -12.44 -1.25 -18.76
CA ASP A 164 -12.97 0.11 -18.83
C ASP A 164 -12.61 0.95 -17.61
N HIS A 165 -12.68 0.35 -16.43
CA HIS A 165 -12.34 1.00 -15.18
C HIS A 165 -10.83 1.15 -15.04
N ASP A 166 -10.08 0.05 -15.22
CA ASP A 166 -8.67 0.00 -14.89
C ASP A 166 -7.81 0.80 -15.88
N THR A 167 -8.20 0.88 -17.17
CA THR A 167 -7.50 1.70 -18.15
C THR A 167 -7.60 3.20 -17.84
N GLN A 168 -8.71 3.67 -17.28
CA GLN A 168 -8.84 5.06 -16.82
C GLN A 168 -7.85 5.39 -15.70
N LEU A 169 -7.37 4.38 -14.99
CA LEU A 169 -6.35 4.48 -13.95
C LEU A 169 -4.91 4.29 -14.48
N GLY A 170 -4.74 4.12 -15.79
CA GLY A 170 -3.44 4.00 -16.46
C GLY A 170 -3.00 2.57 -16.76
N VAL A 171 -3.76 1.54 -16.34
CA VAL A 171 -3.43 0.13 -16.63
C VAL A 171 -3.43 -0.11 -18.13
N ARG A 172 -2.42 -0.84 -18.62
CA ARG A 172 -2.23 -1.12 -20.05
C ARG A 172 -3.00 -2.37 -20.49
N ALA A 173 -3.16 -2.53 -21.79
CA ALA A 173 -3.82 -3.65 -22.42
C ALA A 173 -2.96 -4.29 -23.51
N ILE A 174 -3.05 -5.61 -23.63
CA ILE A 174 -2.47 -6.40 -24.72
C ILE A 174 -3.66 -6.90 -25.54
N LEU A 175 -3.64 -6.66 -26.84
CA LEU A 175 -4.71 -7.07 -27.76
C LEU A 175 -4.30 -8.32 -28.54
N ILE A 176 -5.12 -9.35 -28.49
CA ILE A 176 -4.95 -10.59 -29.26
C ILE A 176 -6.06 -10.71 -30.27
N LEU A 177 -5.72 -10.80 -31.58
CA LEU A 177 -6.63 -11.08 -32.66
C LEU A 177 -6.35 -12.50 -33.16
N GLU A 178 -7.20 -13.44 -32.79
CA GLU A 178 -7.07 -14.86 -33.13
C GLU A 178 -8.44 -15.51 -33.12
N ASP A 179 -8.84 -16.11 -34.23
CA ASP A 179 -10.15 -16.75 -34.38
C ASP A 179 -10.14 -18.25 -34.09
N SER A 180 -8.97 -18.91 -34.12
CA SER A 180 -8.84 -20.33 -33.87
C SER A 180 -8.82 -20.65 -32.35
N PRO A 181 -9.82 -21.42 -31.84
CA PRO A 181 -9.85 -21.85 -30.44
C PRO A 181 -8.61 -22.60 -29.99
N ARG A 182 -7.99 -23.35 -30.89
CA ARG A 182 -6.75 -24.07 -30.60
C ARG A 182 -5.60 -23.14 -30.23
N PHE A 183 -5.41 -22.09 -31.02
CA PHE A 183 -4.28 -21.20 -30.81
C PHE A 183 -4.52 -20.23 -29.66
N TYR A 184 -5.70 -19.54 -29.59
CA TYR A 184 -5.91 -18.58 -28.51
C TYR A 184 -6.01 -19.27 -27.14
N SER A 185 -6.51 -20.50 -27.03
CA SER A 185 -6.52 -21.23 -25.75
C SER A 185 -5.10 -21.50 -25.26
N SER A 186 -4.16 -21.85 -26.15
CA SER A 186 -2.75 -22.05 -25.80
C SER A 186 -2.03 -20.73 -25.49
N PHE A 187 -2.27 -19.68 -26.30
CA PHE A 187 -1.60 -18.39 -26.13
C PHE A 187 -2.01 -17.69 -24.86
N LEU A 188 -3.30 -17.69 -24.54
CA LEU A 188 -3.80 -17.07 -23.31
C LEU A 188 -3.22 -17.76 -22.06
N GLY A 189 -3.09 -19.09 -22.08
CA GLY A 189 -2.46 -19.83 -20.99
C GLY A 189 -1.03 -19.37 -20.72
N ILE A 190 -0.23 -19.20 -21.79
CA ILE A 190 1.16 -18.74 -21.69
C ILE A 190 1.21 -17.26 -21.27
N LEU A 191 0.43 -16.41 -21.94
CA LEU A 191 0.43 -14.98 -21.67
C LEU A 191 0.06 -14.69 -20.21
N TYR A 192 -0.98 -15.32 -19.70
CA TYR A 192 -1.33 -15.15 -18.28
C TYR A 192 -0.27 -15.70 -17.34
N LYS A 193 0.39 -16.81 -17.70
CA LYS A 193 1.53 -17.31 -16.91
C LYS A 193 2.67 -16.29 -16.84
N GLU A 194 3.08 -15.72 -17.98
CA GLU A 194 4.16 -14.71 -18.02
C GLU A 194 3.74 -13.43 -17.26
N LEU A 195 2.49 -12.98 -17.42
CA LEU A 195 1.95 -11.84 -16.66
C LEU A 195 1.95 -12.12 -15.14
N MET A 196 1.61 -13.31 -14.71
CA MET A 196 1.63 -13.70 -13.31
C MET A 196 3.06 -13.79 -12.75
N LEU A 197 4.00 -14.35 -13.53
CA LEU A 197 5.42 -14.39 -13.17
C LEU A 197 5.99 -12.98 -13.03
N GLN A 198 5.66 -12.07 -13.95
CA GLN A 198 6.04 -10.67 -13.87
C GLN A 198 5.46 -9.99 -12.62
N SER A 199 4.15 -10.18 -12.37
CA SER A 199 3.51 -9.62 -11.19
C SER A 199 4.11 -10.15 -9.89
N ARG A 200 4.54 -11.42 -9.85
CA ARG A 200 5.23 -12.04 -8.72
C ARG A 200 6.63 -11.44 -8.50
N SER A 201 7.39 -11.19 -9.57
CA SER A 201 8.67 -10.49 -9.47
C SER A 201 8.47 -9.10 -8.86
N LEU A 202 7.53 -8.32 -9.40
CA LEU A 202 7.21 -6.99 -8.89
C LEU A 202 6.67 -7.02 -7.44
N TYR A 203 5.90 -8.05 -7.08
CA TYR A 203 5.47 -8.26 -5.69
C TYR A 203 6.66 -8.44 -4.74
N ALA A 204 7.69 -9.17 -5.16
CA ALA A 204 8.91 -9.35 -4.37
C ALA A 204 9.72 -8.03 -4.23
N GLU A 205 9.67 -7.15 -5.24
CA GLU A 205 10.28 -5.81 -5.24
C GLU A 205 9.46 -4.80 -4.40
N GLY A 206 8.16 -5.10 -4.18
CA GLY A 206 7.25 -4.21 -3.46
C GLY A 206 7.67 -4.00 -2.00
N VAL A 207 7.92 -2.76 -1.68
CA VAL A 207 8.50 -2.29 -0.41
C VAL A 207 7.56 -2.51 0.78
N ASP A 208 6.24 -2.51 0.52
CA ASP A 208 5.21 -2.76 1.52
C ASP A 208 4.03 -3.55 0.92
N GLU A 209 3.14 -4.02 1.79
CA GLU A 209 1.97 -4.82 1.39
C GLU A 209 1.04 -4.07 0.42
N MET A 210 0.95 -2.74 0.52
CA MET A 210 0.12 -1.92 -0.37
C MET A 210 0.73 -1.87 -1.78
N ALA A 211 2.04 -1.65 -1.90
CA ALA A 211 2.76 -1.70 -3.18
C ALA A 211 2.66 -3.09 -3.81
N ARG A 212 2.81 -4.14 -2.99
CA ARG A 212 2.66 -5.54 -3.40
C ARG A 212 1.28 -5.82 -3.99
N GLN A 213 0.22 -5.41 -3.29
CA GLN A 213 -1.16 -5.56 -3.79
C GLN A 213 -1.43 -4.71 -5.03
N LEU A 214 -0.79 -3.55 -5.13
CA LEU A 214 -0.88 -2.69 -6.30
C LEU A 214 -0.30 -3.38 -7.54
N TYR A 215 0.93 -3.88 -7.47
CA TYR A 215 1.57 -4.59 -8.58
C TYR A 215 0.76 -5.80 -9.06
N MET A 216 0.10 -6.51 -8.14
CA MET A 216 -0.77 -7.62 -8.49
C MET A 216 -2.03 -7.21 -9.25
N LYS A 217 -2.59 -6.04 -8.95
CA LYS A 217 -3.83 -5.53 -9.56
C LYS A 217 -3.58 -4.73 -10.83
N SER A 218 -2.41 -4.11 -10.98
CA SER A 218 -2.04 -3.21 -12.08
C SER A 218 -1.47 -3.95 -13.31
N ARG A 219 -1.45 -5.29 -13.31
CA ARG A 219 -1.02 -6.08 -14.46
C ARG A 219 -1.76 -5.67 -15.73
N PRO A 220 -1.13 -5.70 -16.90
CA PRO A 220 -1.79 -5.46 -18.17
C PRO A 220 -3.02 -6.35 -18.37
N LYS A 221 -4.10 -5.78 -18.92
CA LYS A 221 -5.31 -6.51 -19.29
C LYS A 221 -5.13 -7.19 -20.65
N VAL A 222 -5.63 -8.40 -20.78
CA VAL A 222 -5.61 -9.11 -22.05
C VAL A 222 -6.97 -9.05 -22.70
N LEU A 223 -7.04 -8.47 -23.88
CA LEU A 223 -8.25 -8.35 -24.69
C LEU A 223 -8.16 -9.28 -25.88
N HIS A 224 -9.13 -10.13 -26.06
CA HIS A 224 -9.19 -11.08 -27.15
C HIS A 224 -10.33 -10.74 -28.13
N ALA A 225 -10.00 -10.75 -29.41
CA ALA A 225 -10.92 -10.55 -30.52
C ALA A 225 -10.83 -11.71 -31.52
N THR A 226 -11.95 -12.16 -32.03
CA THR A 226 -12.07 -13.28 -32.98
C THR A 226 -12.38 -12.82 -34.41
N SER A 227 -12.47 -11.51 -34.65
CA SER A 227 -12.66 -10.92 -35.96
C SER A 227 -11.93 -9.60 -36.12
N PHE A 228 -11.75 -9.16 -37.37
CA PHE A 228 -11.18 -7.86 -37.69
C PHE A 228 -11.97 -6.71 -37.05
N GLU A 229 -13.30 -6.74 -37.16
CA GLU A 229 -14.18 -5.69 -36.67
C GLU A 229 -14.13 -5.59 -35.15
N GLU A 230 -14.16 -6.71 -34.46
CA GLU A 230 -14.04 -6.78 -32.99
C GLU A 230 -12.67 -6.22 -32.54
N GLY A 231 -11.58 -6.64 -33.21
CA GLY A 231 -10.24 -6.15 -32.97
C GLY A 231 -10.12 -4.63 -33.18
N MET A 232 -10.69 -4.12 -34.28
CA MET A 232 -10.71 -2.68 -34.57
C MET A 232 -11.50 -1.89 -33.52
N ALA A 233 -12.66 -2.40 -33.11
CA ALA A 233 -13.48 -1.75 -32.08
C ALA A 233 -12.74 -1.67 -30.74
N LEU A 234 -12.09 -2.76 -30.30
CA LEU A 234 -11.29 -2.81 -29.08
C LEU A 234 -10.07 -1.87 -29.20
N PHE A 235 -9.37 -1.90 -30.33
CA PHE A 235 -8.19 -1.05 -30.54
C PHE A 235 -8.57 0.43 -30.47
N GLU A 236 -9.60 0.88 -31.18
CA GLU A 236 -10.03 2.29 -31.17
C GLU A 236 -10.51 2.74 -29.78
N ARG A 237 -11.22 1.86 -29.06
CA ARG A 237 -11.68 2.14 -27.68
C ARG A 237 -10.54 2.32 -26.69
N TYR A 238 -9.49 1.46 -26.77
CA TYR A 238 -8.39 1.43 -25.81
C TYR A 238 -7.06 1.88 -26.38
N ARG A 239 -7.03 2.52 -27.56
CA ARG A 239 -5.83 2.88 -28.32
C ARG A 239 -4.70 3.48 -27.48
N ARG A 240 -5.02 4.36 -26.53
CA ARG A 240 -4.03 5.02 -25.65
C ARG A 240 -3.41 4.07 -24.63
N TYR A 241 -4.02 2.94 -24.39
CA TYR A 241 -3.63 2.00 -23.34
C TYR A 241 -3.08 0.69 -23.91
N VAL A 242 -3.21 0.45 -25.21
CA VAL A 242 -2.65 -0.75 -25.86
C VAL A 242 -1.13 -0.64 -25.84
N MET A 243 -0.46 -1.62 -25.23
CA MET A 243 0.99 -1.73 -25.15
C MET A 243 1.58 -2.74 -26.13
N GLY A 244 0.76 -3.57 -26.75
CA GLY A 244 1.17 -4.52 -27.77
C GLY A 244 0.01 -5.27 -28.39
N VAL A 245 0.25 -5.77 -29.61
CA VAL A 245 -0.74 -6.50 -30.40
C VAL A 245 -0.14 -7.82 -30.89
N ILE A 246 -0.90 -8.90 -30.76
CA ILE A 246 -0.63 -10.21 -31.38
C ILE A 246 -1.77 -10.49 -32.34
N ALA A 247 -1.53 -10.60 -33.64
CA ALA A 247 -2.59 -10.73 -34.62
C ALA A 247 -2.33 -11.88 -35.60
N ASP A 248 -3.34 -12.72 -35.81
CA ASP A 248 -3.30 -13.65 -36.93
C ASP A 248 -3.37 -12.89 -38.26
N LEU A 249 -2.61 -13.36 -39.22
CA LEU A 249 -2.63 -12.82 -40.59
C LEU A 249 -4.01 -13.00 -41.24
N ARG A 250 -4.68 -14.12 -41.00
CA ARG A 250 -6.01 -14.48 -41.50
C ARG A 250 -7.06 -14.31 -40.42
N LEU A 251 -8.01 -13.44 -40.62
CA LEU A 251 -9.12 -13.21 -39.68
C LEU A 251 -10.44 -13.06 -40.44
N PRO A 252 -11.56 -13.42 -39.83
CA PRO A 252 -12.88 -13.08 -40.36
C PRO A 252 -13.03 -11.56 -40.51
N ARG A 253 -13.45 -11.11 -41.70
CA ARG A 253 -13.76 -9.73 -41.99
C ARG A 253 -15.03 -9.68 -42.81
N GLY A 254 -16.04 -8.97 -42.31
CA GLY A 254 -17.38 -9.01 -42.92
C GLY A 254 -18.03 -10.39 -42.97
N GLY A 255 -17.64 -11.28 -41.99
CA GLY A 255 -18.11 -12.66 -41.92
C GLY A 255 -17.39 -13.64 -42.86
N VAL A 256 -16.42 -13.22 -43.65
CA VAL A 256 -15.62 -14.05 -44.55
C VAL A 256 -14.16 -14.02 -44.11
N LEU A 257 -13.44 -15.12 -44.17
CA LEU A 257 -12.04 -15.23 -43.84
C LEU A 257 -11.18 -14.42 -44.85
N ASP A 258 -10.49 -13.40 -44.39
CA ASP A 258 -9.61 -12.51 -45.18
C ASP A 258 -8.15 -12.80 -44.83
N GLU A 259 -7.35 -13.25 -45.81
CA GLU A 259 -5.94 -13.57 -45.65
C GLU A 259 -5.02 -12.36 -45.40
N GLY A 260 -5.55 -11.14 -45.57
CA GLY A 260 -4.82 -9.88 -45.36
C GLY A 260 -5.31 -9.06 -44.17
N ALA A 261 -6.31 -9.55 -43.44
CA ALA A 261 -6.95 -8.81 -42.36
C ALA A 261 -5.97 -8.38 -41.26
N GLY A 262 -5.12 -9.29 -40.78
CA GLY A 262 -4.12 -9.00 -39.77
C GLY A 262 -3.07 -7.98 -40.24
N LEU A 263 -2.70 -8.05 -41.50
CA LEU A 263 -1.78 -7.06 -42.09
C LEU A 263 -2.42 -5.66 -42.19
N ALA A 264 -3.72 -5.61 -42.57
CA ALA A 264 -4.48 -4.36 -42.60
C ALA A 264 -4.63 -3.76 -41.21
N PHE A 265 -4.93 -4.60 -40.21
CA PHE A 265 -4.98 -4.20 -38.81
C PHE A 265 -3.63 -3.63 -38.33
N SER A 266 -2.53 -4.37 -38.56
CA SER A 266 -1.19 -3.94 -38.16
C SER A 266 -0.77 -2.62 -38.78
N ARG A 267 -1.11 -2.36 -40.04
CA ARG A 267 -0.88 -1.04 -40.68
C ARG A 267 -1.66 0.07 -39.99
N HIS A 268 -2.90 -0.19 -39.65
CA HIS A 268 -3.74 0.78 -38.94
C HIS A 268 -3.19 1.08 -37.55
N ALA A 269 -2.82 0.06 -36.79
CA ALA A 269 -2.24 0.19 -35.47
C ALA A 269 -0.93 0.97 -35.48
N ARG A 270 0.00 0.63 -36.40
CA ARG A 270 1.29 1.32 -36.55
C ARG A 270 1.17 2.73 -37.13
N LYS A 271 0.13 3.04 -37.91
CA LYS A 271 -0.16 4.40 -38.33
C LYS A 271 -0.58 5.28 -37.16
N SER A 272 -1.25 4.70 -36.18
CA SER A 272 -1.70 5.40 -34.95
C SER A 272 -0.56 5.54 -33.93
N ASP A 273 0.30 4.54 -33.81
CA ASP A 273 1.47 4.51 -32.96
C ASP A 273 2.60 3.74 -33.67
N PRO A 274 3.58 4.45 -34.28
CA PRO A 274 4.68 3.83 -35.01
C PRO A 274 5.56 2.90 -34.17
N GLU A 275 5.60 3.11 -32.86
CA GLU A 275 6.42 2.35 -31.90
C GLU A 275 5.69 1.15 -31.29
N LEU A 276 4.37 0.99 -31.55
CA LEU A 276 3.57 -0.07 -30.96
C LEU A 276 4.12 -1.44 -31.36
N PRO A 277 4.52 -2.32 -30.42
CA PRO A 277 4.94 -3.68 -30.70
C PRO A 277 3.80 -4.49 -31.31
N VAL A 278 4.02 -5.04 -32.50
CA VAL A 278 3.05 -5.89 -33.20
C VAL A 278 3.74 -7.21 -33.58
N LEU A 279 3.10 -8.32 -33.22
CA LEU A 279 3.49 -9.66 -33.62
C LEU A 279 2.43 -10.23 -34.56
N LEU A 280 2.78 -10.40 -35.83
CA LEU A 280 1.96 -11.12 -36.79
C LEU A 280 2.22 -12.63 -36.71
N GLN A 281 1.18 -13.43 -36.83
CA GLN A 281 1.30 -14.89 -36.82
C GLN A 281 0.57 -15.51 -38.02
N SER A 282 1.09 -16.64 -38.53
CA SER A 282 0.48 -17.38 -39.63
C SER A 282 0.99 -18.80 -39.70
N SER A 283 0.18 -19.73 -40.18
CA SER A 283 0.57 -21.10 -40.50
C SER A 283 1.16 -21.27 -41.91
N ALA A 284 1.18 -20.22 -42.71
CA ALA A 284 1.80 -20.25 -44.02
C ALA A 284 2.99 -19.27 -44.03
N GLY A 285 4.19 -19.72 -44.27
CA GLY A 285 5.44 -18.92 -44.25
C GLY A 285 5.51 -17.71 -45.18
N VAL A 286 4.40 -17.38 -45.87
CA VAL A 286 4.24 -16.22 -46.76
C VAL A 286 4.19 -14.90 -46.03
N GLY A 287 3.88 -14.88 -44.73
CA GLY A 287 3.71 -13.66 -43.91
C GLY A 287 5.02 -12.98 -43.51
N SER A 288 6.12 -13.72 -43.38
CA SER A 288 7.39 -13.23 -42.84
C SER A 288 7.98 -12.05 -43.61
N ARG A 289 8.03 -12.11 -44.95
CA ARG A 289 8.55 -11.01 -45.77
C ARG A 289 7.70 -9.73 -45.67
N ARG A 290 6.37 -9.88 -45.53
CA ARG A 290 5.43 -8.74 -45.39
C ARG A 290 5.54 -8.12 -44.00
N ALA A 291 5.72 -8.94 -42.97
CA ALA A 291 5.97 -8.48 -41.61
C ALA A 291 7.28 -7.71 -41.51
N ALA A 292 8.36 -8.25 -42.08
CA ALA A 292 9.66 -7.59 -42.10
C ALA A 292 9.64 -6.24 -42.86
N ALA A 293 8.90 -6.16 -43.96
CA ALA A 293 8.72 -4.90 -44.71
C ALA A 293 7.96 -3.81 -43.93
N MET A 294 7.21 -4.21 -42.88
CA MET A 294 6.52 -3.30 -41.98
C MET A 294 7.24 -3.06 -40.65
N GLY A 295 8.39 -3.69 -40.44
CA GLY A 295 9.12 -3.61 -39.17
C GLY A 295 8.33 -4.20 -37.98
N VAL A 296 7.52 -5.26 -38.21
CA VAL A 296 6.76 -5.97 -37.16
C VAL A 296 7.29 -7.39 -36.99
N GLY A 297 7.13 -7.93 -35.77
CA GLY A 297 7.50 -9.30 -35.49
C GLY A 297 6.66 -10.32 -36.27
N PHE A 298 7.21 -11.48 -36.56
CA PHE A 298 6.49 -12.57 -37.21
C PHE A 298 6.69 -13.90 -36.46
N LEU A 299 5.61 -14.65 -36.29
CA LEU A 299 5.58 -15.94 -35.62
C LEU A 299 4.96 -17.00 -36.55
N ASP A 300 5.69 -18.08 -36.80
CA ASP A 300 5.17 -19.20 -37.57
C ASP A 300 4.39 -20.15 -36.67
N LYS A 301 3.07 -20.27 -36.87
CA LYS A 301 2.21 -21.16 -36.11
C LYS A 301 2.56 -22.67 -36.27
N SER A 302 3.34 -23.01 -37.27
CA SER A 302 3.85 -24.37 -37.48
C SER A 302 5.20 -24.61 -36.80
N SER A 303 5.83 -23.60 -36.24
CA SER A 303 7.11 -23.70 -35.53
C SER A 303 6.99 -24.63 -34.33
N PRO A 304 7.92 -25.58 -34.15
CA PRO A 304 7.96 -26.43 -32.95
C PRO A 304 8.32 -25.60 -31.69
N THR A 305 8.85 -24.40 -31.88
CA THR A 305 9.26 -23.47 -30.83
C THR A 305 8.30 -22.29 -30.65
N LEU A 306 7.10 -22.36 -31.27
CA LEU A 306 6.07 -21.32 -31.27
C LEU A 306 5.85 -20.65 -29.91
N LEU A 307 5.70 -21.45 -28.86
CA LEU A 307 5.41 -20.97 -27.53
C LEU A 307 6.63 -20.32 -26.86
N ALA A 308 7.84 -20.76 -27.20
CA ALA A 308 9.09 -20.14 -26.76
C ALA A 308 9.31 -18.79 -27.45
N GLU A 309 9.06 -18.71 -28.75
CA GLU A 309 9.16 -17.47 -29.54
C GLU A 309 8.13 -16.42 -29.08
N LEU A 310 6.90 -16.85 -28.78
CA LEU A 310 5.88 -15.98 -28.19
C LEU A 310 6.35 -15.41 -26.83
N ARG A 311 6.91 -16.25 -25.98
CA ARG A 311 7.45 -15.83 -24.68
C ARG A 311 8.59 -14.83 -24.85
N GLU A 312 9.46 -15.06 -25.83
CA GLU A 312 10.55 -14.14 -26.14
C GLU A 312 10.05 -12.78 -26.61
N PHE A 313 9.03 -12.75 -27.47
CA PHE A 313 8.36 -11.50 -27.85
C PHE A 313 7.80 -10.74 -26.64
N LEU A 314 7.12 -11.43 -25.73
CA LEU A 314 6.58 -10.81 -24.51
C LEU A 314 7.70 -10.19 -23.65
N ARG A 315 8.82 -10.88 -23.55
CA ARG A 315 9.95 -10.41 -22.73
C ARG A 315 10.71 -9.25 -23.39
N LEU A 316 11.04 -9.37 -24.67
CA LEU A 316 11.89 -8.40 -25.34
C LEU A 316 11.13 -7.19 -25.86
N GLN A 317 9.91 -7.38 -26.41
CA GLN A 317 9.16 -6.32 -27.07
C GLN A 317 8.11 -5.68 -26.16
N LEU A 318 7.55 -6.41 -25.20
CA LEU A 318 6.60 -5.87 -24.22
C LEU A 318 7.26 -5.56 -22.87
N GLY A 319 8.58 -5.73 -22.74
CA GLY A 319 9.35 -5.33 -21.57
C GLY A 319 9.15 -6.21 -20.33
N PHE A 320 8.63 -7.44 -20.48
CA PHE A 320 8.54 -8.39 -19.38
C PHE A 320 9.91 -9.03 -19.09
N GLY A 321 10.26 -9.17 -17.81
CA GLY A 321 11.56 -9.68 -17.39
C GLY A 321 12.63 -8.59 -17.24
N ASP A 322 13.91 -9.00 -17.25
CA ASP A 322 15.05 -8.10 -17.07
C ASP A 322 15.22 -7.14 -18.25
N PHE A 323 15.71 -5.94 -17.99
CA PHE A 323 16.18 -5.03 -19.04
C PHE A 323 17.57 -5.47 -19.50
N VAL A 324 17.68 -5.93 -20.73
CA VAL A 324 18.94 -6.39 -21.31
C VAL A 324 19.52 -5.31 -22.20
N PHE A 325 20.65 -4.75 -21.81
CA PHE A 325 21.35 -3.74 -22.59
C PHE A 325 22.12 -4.39 -23.75
N ARG A 326 21.89 -3.85 -24.97
CA ARG A 326 22.54 -4.24 -26.22
C ARG A 326 22.87 -2.99 -27.03
N THR A 327 23.76 -3.11 -28.01
CA THR A 327 24.09 -2.01 -28.91
C THR A 327 23.37 -2.10 -30.26
N CYS A 328 22.81 -3.26 -30.60
CA CYS A 328 21.99 -3.54 -31.79
C CYS A 328 21.09 -4.77 -31.54
N ASP A 329 20.18 -5.08 -32.48
CA ASP A 329 19.17 -6.14 -32.32
C ASP A 329 19.78 -7.50 -31.97
N ASP A 330 20.84 -7.92 -32.67
CA ASP A 330 21.53 -9.19 -32.44
C ASP A 330 22.88 -9.00 -31.70
N GLY A 331 23.11 -7.86 -31.11
CA GLY A 331 24.35 -7.53 -30.40
C GLY A 331 24.49 -8.30 -29.07
N PRO A 332 25.74 -8.43 -28.58
CA PRO A 332 26.00 -9.05 -27.31
C PRO A 332 25.35 -8.25 -26.16
N GLU A 333 25.03 -8.94 -25.10
CA GLU A 333 24.60 -8.31 -23.84
C GLU A 333 25.77 -7.53 -23.24
N VAL A 334 25.55 -6.23 -22.98
CA VAL A 334 26.55 -5.33 -22.39
C VAL A 334 26.19 -4.88 -20.98
N GLY A 335 25.01 -5.27 -20.51
CA GLY A 335 24.51 -5.03 -19.16
C GLY A 335 23.11 -5.59 -18.98
N ARG A 336 22.69 -5.73 -17.72
CA ARG A 336 21.37 -6.29 -17.36
C ARG A 336 20.87 -5.58 -16.10
N ALA A 337 19.58 -5.27 -16.08
CA ALA A 337 18.89 -4.73 -14.90
C ALA A 337 17.61 -5.50 -14.63
N ARG A 338 17.42 -5.95 -13.41
CA ARG A 338 16.22 -6.68 -12.95
C ARG A 338 15.15 -5.72 -12.41
N ASP A 339 15.61 -4.63 -11.79
CA ASP A 339 14.77 -3.62 -11.14
C ASP A 339 15.24 -2.18 -11.48
N LEU A 340 14.51 -1.19 -10.98
CA LEU A 340 14.81 0.24 -11.22
C LEU A 340 16.17 0.65 -10.67
N ARG A 341 16.61 0.08 -9.56
CA ARG A 341 17.89 0.37 -8.92
C ARG A 341 19.05 -0.17 -9.76
N GLU A 342 18.95 -1.43 -10.20
CA GLU A 342 19.93 -2.00 -11.11
C GLU A 342 19.94 -1.25 -12.45
N LEU A 343 18.79 -0.79 -12.95
CA LEU A 343 18.72 0.06 -14.16
C LEU A 343 19.50 1.35 -13.97
N GLU A 344 19.33 2.07 -12.88
CA GLU A 344 20.10 3.27 -12.54
C GLU A 344 21.61 2.96 -12.50
N GLN A 345 22.01 1.88 -11.83
CA GLN A 345 23.41 1.47 -11.73
C GLN A 345 24.01 1.13 -13.11
N GLN A 346 23.29 0.37 -13.92
CA GLN A 346 23.75 0.00 -15.26
C GLN A 346 23.90 1.21 -16.18
N LEU A 347 23.01 2.19 -16.08
CA LEU A 347 23.12 3.45 -16.84
C LEU A 347 24.44 4.19 -16.58
N HIS A 348 25.12 3.99 -15.46
CA HIS A 348 26.43 4.57 -15.19
C HIS A 348 27.58 3.87 -15.91
N VAL A 349 27.44 2.58 -16.26
CA VAL A 349 28.55 1.75 -16.74
C VAL A 349 28.40 1.27 -18.20
N VAL A 350 27.17 1.15 -18.72
CA VAL A 350 26.94 0.69 -20.09
C VAL A 350 27.47 1.69 -21.12
N PRO A 351 27.90 1.22 -22.32
CA PRO A 351 28.34 2.10 -23.41
C PRO A 351 27.27 3.08 -23.88
N ASP A 352 27.69 4.27 -24.36
CA ASP A 352 26.77 5.29 -24.88
C ASP A 352 25.95 4.79 -26.07
N GLU A 353 26.52 3.93 -26.91
CA GLU A 353 25.84 3.30 -28.04
C GLU A 353 24.65 2.45 -27.60
N SER A 354 24.76 1.81 -26.45
CA SER A 354 23.66 1.03 -25.88
C SER A 354 22.51 1.93 -25.42
N ILE A 355 22.82 3.04 -24.78
CA ILE A 355 21.79 4.01 -24.36
C ILE A 355 21.08 4.59 -25.60
N ALA A 356 21.86 5.00 -26.61
CA ALA A 356 21.32 5.52 -27.87
C ALA A 356 20.41 4.50 -28.59
N TYR A 357 20.84 3.23 -28.63
CA TYR A 357 20.07 2.13 -29.23
C TYR A 357 18.72 1.91 -28.55
N HIS A 358 18.71 1.82 -27.22
CA HIS A 358 17.48 1.58 -26.46
C HIS A 358 16.57 2.81 -26.42
N ALA A 359 17.14 4.00 -26.31
CA ALA A 359 16.36 5.24 -26.28
C ALA A 359 15.68 5.53 -27.64
N ALA A 360 16.38 5.31 -28.77
CA ALA A 360 15.80 5.49 -30.10
C ALA A 360 14.62 4.54 -30.39
N ARG A 361 14.43 3.49 -29.59
CA ARG A 361 13.38 2.47 -29.71
C ARG A 361 12.38 2.50 -28.57
N ASN A 362 12.43 3.50 -27.69
CA ASN A 362 11.57 3.62 -26.51
C ASN A 362 11.58 2.40 -25.57
N HIS A 363 12.64 1.59 -25.59
CA HIS A 363 12.71 0.38 -24.76
C HIS A 363 12.61 0.68 -23.28
N PHE A 364 13.15 1.81 -22.79
CA PHE A 364 13.05 2.23 -21.40
C PHE A 364 11.59 2.46 -21.00
N SER A 365 10.81 3.20 -21.78
CA SER A 365 9.40 3.47 -21.46
C SER A 365 8.54 2.20 -21.53
N VAL A 366 8.81 1.31 -22.50
CA VAL A 366 8.10 0.02 -22.62
C VAL A 366 8.36 -0.86 -21.40
N TRP A 367 9.61 -0.97 -20.97
CA TRP A 367 9.98 -1.76 -19.79
C TRP A 367 9.37 -1.20 -18.49
N LEU A 368 9.33 0.10 -18.35
CA LEU A 368 8.67 0.78 -17.22
C LEU A 368 7.16 0.57 -17.22
N LEU A 369 6.50 0.59 -18.40
CA LEU A 369 5.08 0.28 -18.52
C LEU A 369 4.76 -1.15 -18.05
N ALA A 370 5.61 -2.12 -18.40
CA ALA A 370 5.47 -3.50 -17.95
C ALA A 370 5.62 -3.66 -16.42
N ARG A 371 6.25 -2.70 -15.75
CA ARG A 371 6.44 -2.62 -14.30
C ARG A 371 5.43 -1.73 -13.59
N SER A 372 4.40 -1.29 -14.29
CA SER A 372 3.37 -0.39 -13.74
C SER A 372 3.89 0.99 -13.32
N GLU A 373 5.08 1.38 -13.78
CA GLU A 373 5.68 2.72 -13.59
C GLU A 373 5.14 3.69 -14.66
N PHE A 374 3.81 3.88 -14.66
CA PHE A 374 3.10 4.57 -15.74
C PHE A 374 3.50 6.04 -15.90
N GLU A 375 3.66 6.77 -14.79
CA GLU A 375 4.02 8.19 -14.82
C GLU A 375 5.43 8.40 -15.40
N LEU A 376 6.38 7.57 -14.94
CA LEU A 376 7.76 7.60 -15.39
C LEU A 376 7.87 7.23 -16.88
N ALA A 377 7.14 6.20 -17.29
CA ALA A 377 7.10 5.77 -18.69
C ALA A 377 6.50 6.85 -19.61
N GLU A 378 5.44 7.55 -19.17
CA GLU A 378 4.82 8.64 -19.93
C GLU A 378 5.73 9.87 -20.03
N GLN A 379 6.56 10.15 -19.02
CA GLN A 379 7.57 11.20 -19.07
C GLN A 379 8.70 10.87 -20.04
N LEU A 380 9.12 9.60 -20.11
CA LEU A 380 10.20 9.16 -20.99
C LEU A 380 9.77 8.95 -22.44
N ARG A 381 8.53 8.58 -22.69
CA ARG A 381 8.05 8.23 -24.03
C ARG A 381 8.24 9.33 -25.09
N PRO A 382 8.00 10.63 -24.81
CA PRO A 382 8.21 11.69 -25.78
C PRO A 382 9.68 12.09 -25.94
N VAL A 383 10.57 11.61 -25.08
CA VAL A 383 11.98 12.04 -25.03
C VAL A 383 12.81 11.27 -26.04
N GLN A 384 13.47 11.99 -26.95
CA GLN A 384 14.28 11.39 -27.99
C GLN A 384 15.78 11.75 -27.83
N VAL A 385 16.64 10.92 -28.42
CA VAL A 385 18.09 11.14 -28.40
C VAL A 385 18.43 12.54 -28.92
N GLY A 386 17.72 13.02 -29.95
CA GLY A 386 17.90 14.36 -30.55
C GLY A 386 17.55 15.55 -29.67
N ASP A 387 16.88 15.33 -28.54
CA ASP A 387 16.53 16.41 -27.60
C ASP A 387 17.72 16.82 -26.71
N PHE A 388 18.83 16.08 -26.80
CA PHE A 388 20.03 16.30 -26.00
C PHE A 388 21.23 16.66 -26.87
N PRO A 389 22.16 17.50 -26.38
CA PRO A 389 23.37 17.84 -27.08
C PRO A 389 24.30 16.65 -27.41
N ASN A 390 24.24 15.62 -26.57
CA ASN A 390 24.96 14.36 -26.68
C ASN A 390 24.35 13.26 -25.81
N ILE A 391 24.82 12.03 -25.97
CA ILE A 391 24.33 10.87 -25.19
C ILE A 391 24.62 10.99 -23.69
N ALA A 392 25.74 11.64 -23.32
CA ALA A 392 26.04 11.88 -21.89
C ALA A 392 24.98 12.76 -21.21
N GLY A 393 24.43 13.76 -21.93
CA GLY A 393 23.29 14.57 -21.44
C GLY A 393 22.03 13.73 -21.25
N MET A 394 21.73 12.85 -22.18
CA MET A 394 20.62 11.91 -22.06
C MET A 394 20.82 10.92 -20.90
N ARG A 395 22.02 10.37 -20.75
CA ARG A 395 22.41 9.51 -19.62
C ARG A 395 22.14 10.22 -18.28
N THR A 396 22.62 11.45 -18.14
CA THR A 396 22.41 12.27 -16.93
C THR A 396 20.93 12.50 -16.66
N TYR A 397 20.14 12.76 -17.70
CA TYR A 397 18.69 12.91 -17.57
C TYR A 397 18.01 11.62 -17.08
N LEU A 398 18.29 10.47 -17.68
CA LEU A 398 17.75 9.17 -17.30
C LEU A 398 18.10 8.84 -15.83
N VAL A 399 19.37 9.00 -15.45
CA VAL A 399 19.82 8.75 -14.07
C VAL A 399 19.13 9.69 -13.08
N SER A 400 19.03 11.00 -13.39
CA SER A 400 18.38 11.97 -12.50
C SER A 400 16.90 11.66 -12.32
N LEU A 401 16.21 11.27 -13.39
CA LEU A 401 14.80 10.91 -13.36
C LEU A 401 14.54 9.64 -12.55
N LEU A 402 15.34 8.59 -12.75
CA LEU A 402 15.25 7.35 -11.96
C LEU A 402 15.57 7.61 -10.49
N ARG A 403 16.59 8.43 -10.21
CA ARG A 403 16.93 8.83 -8.84
C ARG A 403 15.80 9.60 -8.17
N GLU A 404 15.17 10.56 -8.85
CA GLU A 404 14.02 11.28 -8.32
C GLU A 404 12.86 10.35 -7.98
N VAL A 405 12.57 9.37 -8.83
CA VAL A 405 11.54 8.35 -8.57
C VAL A 405 11.95 7.44 -7.41
N HIS A 406 13.23 7.05 -7.35
CA HIS A 406 13.76 6.23 -6.25
C HIS A 406 13.71 6.97 -4.92
N GLU A 407 14.11 8.23 -4.87
CA GLU A 407 14.02 9.10 -3.69
C GLU A 407 12.56 9.31 -3.26
N ARG A 408 11.63 9.52 -4.21
CA ARG A 408 10.19 9.59 -3.93
C ARG A 408 9.64 8.27 -3.41
N ALA A 409 10.06 7.15 -3.98
CA ALA A 409 9.67 5.83 -3.51
C ALA A 409 10.25 5.53 -2.12
N GLN A 410 11.46 6.00 -1.80
CA GLN A 410 12.06 5.91 -0.47
C GLN A 410 11.41 6.82 0.55
N GLN A 411 10.83 7.96 0.15
CA GLN A 411 10.12 8.87 1.07
C GLN A 411 8.90 8.26 1.78
N GLY A 412 8.49 7.06 1.43
CA GLY A 412 7.43 6.30 2.10
C GLY A 412 7.85 4.92 2.56
N VAL A 413 9.12 4.58 2.47
CA VAL A 413 9.64 3.22 2.66
C VAL A 413 10.10 3.00 4.09
N VAL A 414 9.81 1.81 4.60
CA VAL A 414 10.46 1.24 5.76
C VAL A 414 11.86 0.79 5.34
N ALA A 415 12.87 1.59 5.62
CA ALA A 415 14.25 1.19 5.37
C ALA A 415 14.68 0.12 6.37
N ASP A 416 15.43 -0.88 5.92
CA ASP A 416 16.15 -1.73 6.84
C ASP A 416 17.25 -0.90 7.55
N PHE A 417 17.43 -1.14 8.84
CA PHE A 417 18.39 -0.39 9.65
C PHE A 417 19.82 -0.59 9.10
N SER A 418 20.51 0.52 8.89
CA SER A 418 21.92 0.57 8.55
C SER A 418 22.58 1.66 9.37
N ARG A 419 23.72 1.35 9.98
CA ARG A 419 24.50 2.30 10.80
C ARG A 419 24.89 3.56 10.02
N ASP A 420 25.15 3.42 8.72
CA ASP A 420 25.63 4.53 7.88
C ASP A 420 24.51 5.50 7.47
N THR A 421 23.28 5.02 7.36
CA THR A 421 22.14 5.80 6.83
C THR A 421 21.08 6.12 7.86
N PHE A 422 21.15 5.54 9.07
CA PHE A 422 20.10 5.71 10.10
C PHE A 422 19.85 7.17 10.49
N ALA A 423 20.92 7.99 10.52
CA ALA A 423 20.79 9.41 10.84
C ALA A 423 19.96 10.20 9.80
N GLU A 424 19.86 9.73 8.57
CA GLU A 424 19.20 10.39 7.45
C GLU A 424 17.77 9.87 7.24
N VAL A 425 17.50 8.63 7.67
CA VAL A 425 16.22 7.95 7.43
C VAL A 425 15.25 8.18 8.58
N PRO A 426 14.02 8.72 8.32
CA PRO A 426 13.07 9.01 9.40
C PRO A 426 12.45 7.75 10.02
N PHE A 427 12.37 6.63 9.28
CA PHE A 427 11.78 5.37 9.76
C PHE A 427 12.62 4.16 9.32
N SER A 428 13.04 3.34 10.28
CA SER A 428 13.85 2.14 10.02
C SER A 428 13.31 0.92 10.75
N ARG A 429 13.55 -0.26 10.17
CA ARG A 429 13.25 -1.56 10.77
C ARG A 429 14.55 -2.30 11.07
N LEU A 430 14.69 -2.83 12.29
CA LEU A 430 15.80 -3.66 12.71
C LEU A 430 15.36 -5.11 12.90
N GLY A 431 15.97 -6.01 12.15
CA GLY A 431 15.68 -7.44 12.16
C GLY A 431 14.51 -7.85 11.29
N GLN A 432 14.25 -9.15 11.24
CA GLN A 432 13.20 -9.77 10.40
C GLN A 432 11.89 -9.98 11.17
N GLY A 433 10.82 -10.24 10.44
CA GLY A 433 9.50 -10.50 11.00
C GLY A 433 8.59 -9.26 10.99
N SER A 434 7.54 -9.30 11.79
CA SER A 434 6.53 -8.24 11.85
C SER A 434 7.01 -7.02 12.65
N MET A 435 6.55 -5.85 12.24
CA MET A 435 6.71 -4.60 13.00
C MET A 435 5.61 -4.38 14.06
N GLY A 436 4.65 -5.30 14.16
CA GLY A 436 3.48 -5.14 15.01
C GLY A 436 2.51 -4.05 14.52
N GLY A 437 1.43 -3.82 15.26
CA GLY A 437 0.37 -2.88 14.91
C GLY A 437 0.87 -1.44 14.82
N LYS A 438 1.43 -0.90 15.93
CA LYS A 438 1.93 0.49 15.95
C LYS A 438 3.03 0.73 14.91
N GLY A 439 3.99 -0.20 14.76
CA GLY A 439 5.04 -0.08 13.76
C GLY A 439 4.47 0.03 12.33
N ARG A 440 3.49 -0.81 11.98
CA ARG A 440 2.80 -0.77 10.68
C ARG A 440 2.02 0.53 10.48
N SER A 441 1.33 1.01 11.52
CA SER A 441 0.55 2.24 11.42
C SER A 441 1.43 3.48 11.22
N ILE A 442 2.60 3.55 11.88
CA ILE A 442 3.58 4.63 11.69
C ILE A 442 4.20 4.56 10.27
N ALA A 443 4.55 3.37 9.80
CA ALA A 443 5.04 3.16 8.43
C ALA A 443 4.03 3.61 7.38
N PHE A 444 2.74 3.31 7.59
CA PHE A 444 1.66 3.78 6.73
C PHE A 444 1.52 5.30 6.76
N LEU A 445 1.60 5.94 7.93
CA LEU A 445 1.58 7.40 8.07
C LEU A 445 2.74 8.04 7.31
N GLN A 446 3.95 7.49 7.40
CA GLN A 446 5.10 8.01 6.66
C GLN A 446 4.83 8.02 5.15
N ARG A 447 4.29 6.94 4.62
CA ARG A 447 3.92 6.85 3.20
C ARG A 447 2.82 7.85 2.84
N THR A 448 1.82 7.99 3.70
CA THR A 448 0.71 8.92 3.48
C THR A 448 1.17 10.38 3.45
N LEU A 449 2.12 10.74 4.32
CA LEU A 449 2.68 12.10 4.39
C LEU A 449 3.68 12.40 3.27
N ALA A 450 4.36 11.40 2.71
CA ALA A 450 5.37 11.60 1.67
C ALA A 450 4.86 12.33 0.42
N GLY A 451 3.55 12.23 0.14
CA GLY A 451 2.90 12.94 -0.98
C GLY A 451 2.27 14.30 -0.62
N LEU A 452 2.43 14.78 0.62
CA LEU A 452 1.81 16.02 1.12
C LEU A 452 2.87 17.07 1.44
N ARG A 453 2.53 18.34 1.21
CA ARG A 453 3.41 19.48 1.46
C ARG A 453 2.84 20.37 2.57
N ALA A 454 3.65 21.29 3.10
CA ALA A 454 3.21 22.26 4.11
C ALA A 454 2.00 23.07 3.63
N GLU A 455 1.90 23.39 2.33
CA GLU A 455 0.77 24.12 1.74
C GLU A 455 -0.56 23.37 1.90
N ASP A 456 -0.55 22.03 1.88
CA ASP A 456 -1.74 21.20 2.10
C ASP A 456 -2.28 21.34 3.54
N PHE A 457 -1.46 21.86 4.45
CA PHE A 457 -1.74 22.10 5.86
C PHE A 457 -1.72 23.59 6.23
N GLY A 458 -1.93 24.47 5.24
CA GLY A 458 -1.94 25.92 5.47
C GLY A 458 -0.57 26.51 5.80
N GLY A 459 0.51 25.87 5.39
CA GLY A 459 1.90 26.26 5.67
C GLY A 459 2.48 25.64 6.94
N LEU A 460 1.72 24.81 7.67
CA LEU A 460 2.22 24.09 8.83
C LEU A 460 3.00 22.84 8.40
N GLU A 461 4.21 22.70 8.87
CA GLU A 461 5.04 21.53 8.57
C GLU A 461 4.57 20.32 9.39
N VAL A 462 4.16 19.24 8.72
CA VAL A 462 3.75 17.97 9.36
C VAL A 462 4.82 16.93 9.15
N ARG A 463 5.30 16.31 10.23
CA ARG A 463 6.38 15.31 10.22
C ARG A 463 6.06 14.09 11.08
N LEU A 464 6.84 13.03 10.91
CA LEU A 464 6.96 11.93 11.87
C LEU A 464 8.24 12.13 12.70
N PRO A 465 8.22 11.81 14.00
CA PRO A 465 9.47 11.73 14.74
C PRO A 465 10.31 10.57 14.24
N ARG A 466 11.62 10.67 14.35
CA ARG A 466 12.51 9.56 13.96
C ARG A 466 12.17 8.32 14.74
N THR A 467 11.97 7.22 14.01
CA THR A 467 11.41 5.98 14.55
C THR A 467 12.25 4.78 14.08
N LEU A 468 12.64 3.91 15.01
CA LEU A 468 13.19 2.59 14.78
C LEU A 468 12.23 1.54 15.29
N VAL A 469 11.96 0.50 14.50
CA VAL A 469 11.14 -0.64 14.94
C VAL A 469 12.01 -1.88 15.04
N LEU A 470 12.13 -2.41 16.26
CA LEU A 470 12.69 -3.73 16.50
C LEU A 470 11.63 -4.77 16.13
N ALA A 471 11.84 -5.49 15.02
CA ALA A 471 10.90 -6.49 14.53
C ALA A 471 10.81 -7.72 15.45
N THR A 472 9.73 -8.48 15.32
CA THR A 472 9.37 -9.59 16.22
C THR A 472 10.41 -10.71 16.33
N GLU A 473 11.31 -10.85 15.36
CA GLU A 473 12.41 -11.81 15.42
C GLU A 473 13.36 -11.52 16.60
N ASN A 474 13.63 -10.24 16.89
CA ASN A 474 14.47 -9.84 18.04
C ASN A 474 13.87 -10.27 19.37
N PHE A 475 12.54 -10.14 19.49
CA PHE A 475 11.81 -10.62 20.68
C PHE A 475 11.90 -12.13 20.81
N ARG A 476 11.58 -12.86 19.73
CA ARG A 476 11.61 -14.33 19.73
C ARG A 476 13.00 -14.83 20.15
N ARG A 477 14.05 -14.31 19.53
CA ARG A 477 15.41 -14.69 19.81
C ARG A 477 15.79 -14.46 21.28
N PHE A 478 15.46 -13.28 21.82
CA PHE A 478 15.71 -12.93 23.22
C PHE A 478 14.98 -13.85 24.21
N VAL A 479 13.72 -14.15 23.94
CA VAL A 479 12.89 -15.01 24.81
C VAL A 479 13.36 -16.47 24.75
N ASP A 480 13.68 -16.96 23.55
CA ASP A 480 14.09 -18.35 23.33
C ASP A 480 15.51 -18.62 23.92
N GLU A 481 16.48 -17.73 23.68
CA GLU A 481 17.87 -17.88 24.18
C GLU A 481 17.95 -17.96 25.72
N HIS A 482 16.98 -17.40 26.42
CA HIS A 482 16.96 -17.38 27.91
C HIS A 482 15.78 -18.13 28.51
N GLU A 483 15.01 -18.90 27.74
CA GLU A 483 13.83 -19.63 28.18
C GLU A 483 12.83 -18.78 29.01
N LEU A 484 12.74 -17.47 28.68
CA LEU A 484 12.02 -16.48 29.48
C LEU A 484 10.51 -16.76 29.54
N ALA A 485 9.91 -17.38 28.52
CA ALA A 485 8.49 -17.73 28.52
C ALA A 485 8.18 -18.75 29.65
N ALA A 486 9.00 -19.80 29.78
CA ALA A 486 8.88 -20.80 30.85
C ALA A 486 9.16 -20.19 32.23
N ALA A 487 10.19 -19.34 32.33
CA ALA A 487 10.50 -18.61 33.53
C ALA A 487 9.36 -17.68 33.98
N ALA A 488 8.71 -16.95 33.04
CA ALA A 488 7.58 -16.08 33.35
C ALA A 488 6.32 -16.86 33.80
N ALA A 489 6.11 -18.09 33.27
CA ALA A 489 5.01 -18.94 33.68
C ALA A 489 5.13 -19.38 35.14
N GLN A 490 6.35 -19.51 35.65
CA GLN A 490 6.68 -19.94 37.03
C GLN A 490 6.82 -18.76 38.01
N ALA A 491 6.80 -17.52 37.53
CA ALA A 491 6.97 -16.33 38.37
C ALA A 491 5.79 -16.12 39.33
N ALA A 492 6.11 -15.73 40.57
CA ALA A 492 5.12 -15.51 41.62
C ALA A 492 4.26 -14.27 41.35
N ASP A 493 4.84 -13.23 40.72
CA ASP A 493 4.17 -11.97 40.40
C ASP A 493 4.83 -11.26 39.20
N ASP A 494 4.25 -10.14 38.78
CA ASP A 494 4.70 -9.37 37.61
C ASP A 494 6.07 -8.71 37.87
N GLU A 495 6.43 -8.47 39.15
CA GLU A 495 7.72 -7.87 39.48
C GLU A 495 8.85 -8.91 39.31
N GLU A 496 8.61 -10.17 39.66
CA GLU A 496 9.56 -11.25 39.37
C GLU A 496 9.73 -11.48 37.88
N VAL A 497 8.68 -11.41 37.08
CA VAL A 497 8.78 -11.42 35.61
C VAL A 497 9.71 -10.31 35.12
N ARG A 498 9.50 -9.07 35.57
CA ARG A 498 10.35 -7.94 35.18
C ARG A 498 11.80 -8.14 35.56
N LYS A 499 12.09 -8.60 36.80
CA LYS A 499 13.46 -8.85 37.26
C LYS A 499 14.18 -9.90 36.41
N ARG A 500 13.51 -10.99 36.04
CA ARG A 500 14.09 -12.02 35.16
C ARG A 500 14.42 -11.48 33.77
N PHE A 501 13.52 -10.71 33.16
CA PHE A 501 13.75 -10.08 31.87
C PHE A 501 14.87 -9.04 31.92
N LEU A 502 14.93 -8.21 32.96
CA LEU A 502 15.99 -7.21 33.11
C LEU A 502 17.36 -7.85 33.34
N ALA A 503 17.43 -8.99 34.04
CA ALA A 503 18.67 -9.71 34.30
C ALA A 503 19.24 -10.41 33.05
N ALA A 504 18.41 -10.83 32.12
CA ALA A 504 18.81 -11.49 30.88
C ALA A 504 19.56 -10.53 29.94
N SER A 505 20.61 -10.99 29.24
CA SER A 505 21.36 -10.19 28.26
C SER A 505 20.61 -10.13 26.93
N LEU A 506 20.63 -8.97 26.27
CA LEU A 506 20.14 -8.92 24.87
C LEU A 506 21.07 -9.72 23.96
N PRO A 507 20.56 -10.30 22.85
CA PRO A 507 21.42 -10.91 21.84
C PRO A 507 22.49 -9.92 21.37
N VAL A 508 23.75 -10.36 21.26
CA VAL A 508 24.90 -9.51 20.95
C VAL A 508 24.67 -8.63 19.70
N PRO A 509 24.15 -9.16 18.56
CA PRO A 509 23.91 -8.31 17.39
C PRO A 509 22.90 -7.19 17.66
N LEU A 510 21.87 -7.45 18.47
CA LEU A 510 20.88 -6.43 18.81
C LEU A 510 21.49 -5.35 19.70
N GLU A 511 22.31 -5.72 20.68
CA GLU A 511 22.98 -4.77 21.57
C GLU A 511 23.93 -3.85 20.81
N GLU A 512 24.72 -4.39 19.87
CA GLU A 512 25.59 -3.61 19.00
C GLU A 512 24.83 -2.61 18.12
N GLU A 513 23.67 -3.00 17.58
CA GLU A 513 22.84 -2.08 16.77
C GLU A 513 22.20 -1.00 17.65
N LEU A 514 21.74 -1.34 18.85
CA LEU A 514 21.21 -0.36 19.81
C LEU A 514 22.30 0.62 20.28
N GLN A 515 23.57 0.20 20.37
CA GLN A 515 24.69 1.08 20.63
C GLN A 515 24.82 2.16 19.52
N ALA A 516 24.77 1.76 18.27
CA ALA A 516 24.78 2.71 17.13
C ALA A 516 23.58 3.68 17.17
N VAL A 517 22.41 3.20 17.60
CA VAL A 517 21.21 4.05 17.76
C VAL A 517 21.41 5.14 18.80
N VAL A 518 21.92 4.82 20.00
CA VAL A 518 22.14 5.84 21.06
C VAL A 518 23.29 6.78 20.74
N GLU A 519 24.22 6.40 19.89
CA GLU A 519 25.30 7.28 19.41
C GLU A 519 24.75 8.33 18.43
N GLN A 520 23.81 7.94 17.55
CA GLN A 520 23.26 8.81 16.52
C GLN A 520 22.01 9.59 16.96
N LEU A 521 21.15 8.99 17.79
CA LEU A 521 20.00 9.68 18.38
C LEU A 521 20.38 10.27 19.74
N LYS A 522 20.49 11.61 19.77
CA LYS A 522 20.66 12.35 21.00
C LYS A 522 19.33 12.94 21.46
N GLY A 523 19.03 12.80 22.73
CA GLY A 523 17.77 13.28 23.32
C GLY A 523 16.78 12.15 23.64
N PRO A 524 15.68 12.49 24.29
CA PRO A 524 14.73 11.52 24.83
C PRO A 524 14.13 10.57 23.81
N LEU A 525 13.95 9.32 24.24
CA LEU A 525 13.36 8.23 23.44
C LEU A 525 12.13 7.65 24.15
N ALA A 526 11.09 7.41 23.40
CA ALA A 526 9.92 6.62 23.80
C ALA A 526 10.08 5.19 23.26
N VAL A 527 10.07 4.21 24.17
CA VAL A 527 10.12 2.78 23.87
C VAL A 527 8.72 2.21 24.07
N ARG A 528 8.05 1.84 23.00
CA ARG A 528 6.63 1.50 22.97
C ARG A 528 6.43 0.06 22.48
N SER A 529 5.50 -0.65 23.10
CA SER A 529 5.02 -1.95 22.61
C SER A 529 4.43 -1.82 21.21
N SER A 530 4.57 -2.86 20.41
CA SER A 530 3.95 -2.99 19.09
C SER A 530 3.62 -4.47 18.86
N SER A 531 2.58 -4.97 19.53
CA SER A 531 2.16 -6.35 19.37
C SER A 531 1.36 -6.57 18.09
N LEU A 532 1.20 -7.81 17.68
CA LEU A 532 0.45 -8.15 16.47
C LEU A 532 -1.04 -7.83 16.61
N LEU A 533 -1.59 -7.97 17.82
CA LEU A 533 -3.01 -7.82 18.13
C LEU A 533 -3.40 -6.40 18.58
N GLU A 534 -2.43 -5.54 18.89
CA GLU A 534 -2.67 -4.22 19.53
C GLU A 534 -3.55 -3.29 18.69
N ASP A 535 -3.49 -3.39 17.35
CA ASP A 535 -4.36 -2.66 16.42
C ASP A 535 -5.49 -3.54 15.85
N SER A 536 -5.80 -4.67 16.52
CA SER A 536 -6.91 -5.53 16.12
C SER A 536 -8.24 -4.82 16.36
N LEU A 537 -9.11 -4.84 15.35
CA LEU A 537 -10.45 -4.24 15.42
C LEU A 537 -11.41 -4.92 16.37
N GLN A 538 -11.13 -6.16 16.69
CA GLN A 538 -12.00 -7.01 17.50
C GLN A 538 -11.66 -6.93 18.99
N VAL A 539 -10.46 -6.47 19.30
CA VAL A 539 -9.89 -6.60 20.65
C VAL A 539 -9.15 -5.30 20.98
N GLY A 540 -9.75 -4.45 21.81
CA GLY A 540 -9.13 -3.19 22.25
C GLY A 540 -8.04 -3.45 23.30
N MET A 541 -6.78 -3.46 22.92
CA MET A 541 -5.62 -3.71 23.80
C MET A 541 -4.93 -2.41 24.31
N ALA A 542 -5.61 -1.27 24.24
CA ALA A 542 -5.01 -0.02 24.66
C ALA A 542 -4.64 -0.03 26.15
N GLY A 543 -3.38 0.27 26.47
CA GLY A 543 -2.88 0.36 27.83
C GLY A 543 -2.53 -0.96 28.51
N LEU A 544 -2.59 -2.09 27.79
CA LEU A 544 -2.24 -3.41 28.33
C LEU A 544 -0.74 -3.62 28.46
N TYR A 545 0.04 -3.03 27.55
CA TYR A 545 1.50 -3.16 27.49
C TYR A 545 2.21 -1.86 27.85
N ASP A 546 3.46 -1.98 28.30
CA ASP A 546 4.24 -0.87 28.79
C ASP A 546 4.71 0.06 27.67
N THR A 547 4.74 1.35 27.99
CA THR A 547 5.48 2.39 27.28
C THR A 547 6.46 3.02 28.26
N VAL A 548 7.73 3.11 27.90
CA VAL A 548 8.78 3.66 28.74
C VAL A 548 9.45 4.83 28.04
N MET A 549 9.57 5.97 28.70
CA MET A 549 10.35 7.11 28.18
C MET A 549 11.67 7.22 28.92
N VAL A 550 12.77 7.21 28.15
CA VAL A 550 14.13 7.33 28.67
C VAL A 550 14.77 8.65 28.26
N PRO A 551 15.54 9.31 29.15
CA PRO A 551 16.14 10.62 28.87
C PRO A 551 17.17 10.59 27.73
N ASN A 552 17.99 9.55 27.64
CA ASN A 552 19.06 9.39 26.64
C ASN A 552 19.98 10.60 26.51
N VAL A 553 20.28 11.29 27.62
CA VAL A 553 21.09 12.52 27.68
C VAL A 553 22.42 12.35 28.39
N ASP A 554 22.70 11.20 29.00
CA ASP A 554 23.96 10.93 29.69
C ASP A 554 25.15 11.09 28.72
N PRO A 555 26.27 11.72 29.09
CA PRO A 555 27.44 11.81 28.24
C PRO A 555 28.05 10.45 27.87
N ASP A 556 27.96 9.45 28.77
CA ASP A 556 28.45 8.10 28.52
C ASP A 556 27.45 7.28 27.66
N PRO A 557 27.82 6.94 26.39
CA PRO A 557 26.96 6.11 25.52
C PRO A 557 26.62 4.74 26.13
N ARG A 558 27.48 4.17 26.95
CA ARG A 558 27.21 2.89 27.60
C ARG A 558 26.13 2.97 28.65
N ARG A 559 25.98 4.11 29.34
CA ARG A 559 24.86 4.35 30.25
C ARG A 559 23.57 4.52 29.46
N ARG A 560 23.59 5.28 28.36
CA ARG A 560 22.44 5.44 27.48
C ARG A 560 21.98 4.11 26.89
N LEU A 561 22.92 3.25 26.46
CA LEU A 561 22.60 1.90 25.98
C LEU A 561 21.92 1.06 27.06
N ARG A 562 22.44 1.07 28.29
CA ARG A 562 21.85 0.31 29.41
C ARG A 562 20.41 0.76 29.70
N GLU A 563 20.13 2.06 29.65
CA GLU A 563 18.78 2.60 29.82
C GLU A 563 17.84 2.17 28.69
N LEU A 564 18.28 2.27 27.44
CA LEU A 564 17.49 1.85 26.27
C LEU A 564 17.25 0.33 26.30
N ALA A 565 18.29 -0.47 26.53
CA ALA A 565 18.16 -1.93 26.63
C ALA A 565 17.23 -2.36 27.77
N GLY A 566 17.31 -1.69 28.93
CA GLY A 566 16.41 -1.91 30.06
C GLY A 566 14.96 -1.60 29.70
N ALA A 567 14.69 -0.50 28.96
CA ALA A 567 13.38 -0.14 28.50
C ALA A 567 12.81 -1.17 27.50
N VAL A 568 13.62 -1.65 26.54
CA VAL A 568 13.23 -2.70 25.59
C VAL A 568 12.85 -3.99 26.31
N LYS A 569 13.69 -4.44 27.26
CA LYS A 569 13.43 -5.64 28.07
C LYS A 569 12.16 -5.51 28.89
N ARG A 570 11.88 -4.33 29.44
CA ARG A 570 10.66 -4.05 30.20
C ARG A 570 9.42 -4.12 29.32
N VAL A 571 9.47 -3.57 28.12
CA VAL A 571 8.39 -3.69 27.13
C VAL A 571 8.18 -5.14 26.74
N TYR A 572 9.24 -5.92 26.54
CA TYR A 572 9.12 -7.37 26.29
C TYR A 572 8.46 -8.12 27.46
N ALA A 573 8.84 -7.79 28.70
CA ALA A 573 8.27 -8.39 29.89
C ALA A 573 6.77 -8.11 30.05
N SER A 574 6.28 -6.96 29.55
CA SER A 574 4.89 -6.56 29.69
C SER A 574 3.90 -7.53 29.02
N LEU A 575 4.33 -8.30 28.01
CA LEU A 575 3.56 -9.36 27.38
C LEU A 575 3.22 -10.51 28.36
N PHE A 576 4.09 -10.75 29.33
CA PHE A 576 3.98 -11.86 30.28
C PHE A 576 3.35 -11.47 31.62
N THR A 577 2.86 -10.24 31.79
CA THR A 577 2.15 -9.79 32.98
C THR A 577 0.82 -10.55 33.16
N ARG A 578 0.34 -10.62 34.39
CA ARG A 578 -0.95 -11.27 34.70
C ARG A 578 -2.12 -10.63 33.94
N ALA A 579 -2.11 -9.31 33.79
CA ALA A 579 -3.13 -8.59 33.04
C ALA A 579 -3.13 -9.00 31.57
N ALA A 580 -1.95 -9.03 30.93
CA ALA A 580 -1.80 -9.44 29.54
C ALA A 580 -2.22 -10.89 29.30
N ARG A 581 -1.76 -11.82 30.14
CA ARG A 581 -2.12 -13.24 30.05
C ARG A 581 -3.64 -13.47 30.19
N ARG A 582 -4.28 -12.92 31.22
CA ARG A 582 -5.73 -13.03 31.40
C ARG A 582 -6.53 -12.47 30.25
N TYR A 583 -6.04 -11.37 29.67
CA TYR A 583 -6.68 -10.76 28.52
C TYR A 583 -6.59 -11.65 27.28
N LEU A 584 -5.43 -12.21 26.97
CA LEU A 584 -5.23 -13.15 25.85
C LEU A 584 -6.11 -14.39 26.03
N GLU A 585 -6.13 -14.98 27.23
CA GLU A 585 -6.98 -16.11 27.57
C GLU A 585 -8.48 -15.80 27.37
N SER A 586 -8.92 -14.61 27.77
CA SER A 586 -10.34 -14.19 27.61
C SER A 586 -10.75 -13.97 26.15
N THR A 587 -9.79 -13.71 25.26
CA THR A 587 -10.04 -13.47 23.85
C THR A 587 -9.79 -14.69 22.97
N GLY A 588 -9.34 -15.81 23.55
CA GLY A 588 -9.09 -17.06 22.85
C GLY A 588 -7.79 -17.09 22.04
N TYR A 589 -6.90 -16.10 22.24
CA TYR A 589 -5.57 -16.10 21.63
C TYR A 589 -4.56 -16.83 22.53
N LEU A 590 -3.63 -17.55 21.91
CA LEU A 590 -2.55 -18.21 22.63
C LEU A 590 -1.41 -17.21 22.87
N LEU A 591 -0.85 -17.23 24.09
CA LEU A 591 0.31 -16.40 24.42
C LEU A 591 1.52 -16.70 23.50
N GLU A 592 1.67 -17.95 23.09
CA GLU A 592 2.75 -18.42 22.20
C GLU A 592 2.68 -17.83 20.77
N ASP A 593 1.46 -17.50 20.32
CA ASP A 593 1.24 -16.90 19.00
C ASP A 593 1.48 -15.38 18.99
N GLU A 594 1.39 -14.75 20.19
CA GLU A 594 1.60 -13.31 20.30
C GLU A 594 3.10 -12.98 20.37
N LYS A 595 3.53 -12.06 19.54
CA LYS A 595 4.92 -11.61 19.42
C LYS A 595 5.02 -10.10 19.54
N MET A 596 6.01 -9.64 20.29
CA MET A 596 6.23 -8.23 20.57
C MET A 596 7.30 -7.64 19.67
N ALA A 597 6.92 -6.71 18.78
CA ALA A 597 7.86 -5.75 18.23
C ALA A 597 7.94 -4.53 19.17
N VAL A 598 9.02 -3.75 19.07
CA VAL A 598 9.21 -2.56 19.89
C VAL A 598 9.48 -1.36 18.99
N VAL A 599 8.73 -0.29 19.21
CA VAL A 599 8.92 1.01 18.56
C VAL A 599 9.79 1.86 19.46
N VAL A 600 10.98 2.24 18.98
CA VAL A 600 11.89 3.23 19.60
C VAL A 600 11.71 4.53 18.81
N GLN A 601 11.14 5.55 19.43
CA GLN A 601 10.77 6.80 18.76
C GLN A 601 11.36 8.01 19.51
N ALA A 602 11.93 8.97 18.78
CA ALA A 602 12.36 10.22 19.36
C ALA A 602 11.18 10.96 19.99
N VAL A 603 11.29 11.36 21.23
CA VAL A 603 10.25 12.16 21.92
C VAL A 603 10.24 13.56 21.32
N VAL A 604 9.06 14.03 20.91
CA VAL A 604 8.85 15.39 20.45
C VAL A 604 8.84 16.33 21.65
N GLY A 605 9.55 17.45 21.56
CA GLY A 605 9.58 18.44 22.61
C GLY A 605 10.85 19.25 22.60
N ARG A 606 10.95 20.12 23.59
CA ARG A 606 12.12 20.94 23.87
C ARG A 606 12.60 20.75 25.30
N ARG A 607 13.91 20.85 25.47
CA ARG A 607 14.53 20.91 26.79
C ARG A 607 14.27 22.29 27.43
N ARG A 608 13.70 22.27 28.64
CA ARG A 608 13.46 23.44 29.50
C ARG A 608 14.07 23.14 30.88
N GLY A 609 15.27 23.63 31.11
CA GLY A 609 16.04 23.22 32.28
C GLY A 609 16.31 21.72 32.29
N ASP A 610 15.77 21.05 33.29
CA ASP A 610 15.89 19.58 33.45
C ASP A 610 14.62 18.82 33.06
N ARG A 611 13.71 19.47 32.36
CA ARG A 611 12.47 18.89 31.83
C ARG A 611 12.50 18.87 30.33
N PHE A 612 11.80 17.89 29.73
CA PHE A 612 11.61 17.77 28.29
C PHE A 612 10.17 17.47 27.96
N TYR A 613 9.50 18.33 27.18
CA TYR A 613 8.11 18.18 26.79
C TYR A 613 7.74 19.04 25.56
N PRO A 614 6.70 18.64 24.78
CA PRO A 614 6.21 19.41 23.65
C PRO A 614 5.40 20.64 24.11
N SER A 615 5.22 21.59 23.20
CA SER A 615 4.36 22.75 23.44
C SER A 615 2.91 22.34 23.66
N PHE A 616 2.46 21.30 22.97
CA PHE A 616 1.18 20.62 23.21
C PHE A 616 1.21 19.19 22.70
N SER A 617 0.30 18.35 23.22
CA SER A 617 -0.06 17.05 22.67
C SER A 617 -1.54 17.01 22.33
N ALA A 618 -1.90 16.23 21.31
CA ALA A 618 -3.29 16.10 20.91
C ALA A 618 -3.64 14.63 20.57
N VAL A 619 -4.91 14.29 20.82
CA VAL A 619 -5.54 13.08 20.27
C VAL A 619 -6.72 13.54 19.42
N ALA A 620 -6.65 13.26 18.13
CA ALA A 620 -7.68 13.65 17.17
C ALA A 620 -8.42 12.42 16.66
N GLN A 621 -9.74 12.43 16.70
CA GLN A 621 -10.60 11.35 16.24
C GLN A 621 -11.47 11.84 15.09
N SER A 622 -11.55 11.07 14.01
CA SER A 622 -12.36 11.44 12.83
C SER A 622 -13.86 11.22 13.02
N PHE A 623 -14.26 10.59 14.12
CA PHE A 623 -15.66 10.38 14.49
C PHE A 623 -15.86 10.76 15.98
N ASN A 624 -16.85 11.62 16.23
CA ASN A 624 -17.20 12.06 17.57
C ASN A 624 -18.41 11.28 18.08
N TYR A 625 -18.21 10.37 19.02
CA TYR A 625 -19.31 9.56 19.60
C TYR A 625 -20.25 10.37 20.51
N TYR A 626 -19.79 11.52 20.99
CA TYR A 626 -20.55 12.39 21.91
C TYR A 626 -20.55 13.84 21.41
N PRO A 627 -21.21 14.11 20.27
CA PRO A 627 -21.32 15.46 19.76
C PRO A 627 -22.13 16.35 20.73
N PHE A 628 -21.71 17.61 20.87
CA PHE A 628 -22.37 18.57 21.74
C PHE A 628 -23.02 19.70 20.94
N GLY A 629 -24.26 20.09 21.34
CA GLY A 629 -24.99 21.17 20.70
C GLY A 629 -25.26 20.94 19.23
N LEU A 630 -24.72 21.79 18.35
CA LEU A 630 -24.87 21.70 16.89
C LEU A 630 -23.74 20.93 16.20
N GLN A 631 -22.85 20.28 16.95
CA GLN A 631 -21.79 19.45 16.38
C GLN A 631 -22.37 18.16 15.79
N ARG A 632 -21.77 17.68 14.69
CA ARG A 632 -22.10 16.40 14.07
C ARG A 632 -21.04 15.38 14.41
N ALA A 633 -21.42 14.11 14.41
CA ALA A 633 -20.50 13.01 14.70
C ALA A 633 -19.33 12.92 13.67
N ASP A 634 -19.62 13.23 12.41
CA ASP A 634 -18.66 13.20 11.30
C ASP A 634 -17.71 14.42 11.26
N GLU A 635 -17.91 15.42 12.09
CA GLU A 635 -16.99 16.56 12.23
C GLU A 635 -15.72 16.23 13.02
N GLY A 636 -15.68 15.07 13.68
CA GLY A 636 -14.58 14.62 14.50
C GLY A 636 -14.47 15.38 15.84
N VAL A 637 -13.48 15.01 16.64
CA VAL A 637 -13.18 15.63 17.93
C VAL A 637 -11.68 15.60 18.20
N VAL A 638 -11.16 16.64 18.83
CA VAL A 638 -9.75 16.76 19.23
C VAL A 638 -9.67 17.02 20.73
N HIS A 639 -8.82 16.27 21.41
CA HIS A 639 -8.39 16.50 22.78
C HIS A 639 -6.99 17.11 22.75
N LEU A 640 -6.80 18.27 23.39
CA LEU A 640 -5.57 19.05 23.36
C LEU A 640 -5.09 19.34 24.78
N ALA A 641 -3.80 19.13 25.05
CA ALA A 641 -3.21 19.33 26.36
C ALA A 641 -1.78 19.90 26.26
N LEU A 642 -1.37 20.67 27.27
CA LEU A 642 -0.01 21.14 27.46
C LEU A 642 0.87 19.96 27.94
N GLY A 643 2.09 19.85 27.42
CA GLY A 643 3.04 18.83 27.80
C GLY A 643 2.81 17.49 27.10
N LEU A 644 3.30 16.40 27.70
CA LEU A 644 3.16 15.05 27.15
C LEU A 644 1.73 14.55 27.18
N GLY A 645 1.32 13.82 26.15
CA GLY A 645 -0.06 13.36 25.91
C GLY A 645 -0.64 12.36 26.93
N ARG A 646 0.14 11.95 27.93
CA ARG A 646 -0.28 10.98 28.96
C ARG A 646 -1.57 11.44 29.68
N ILE A 647 -1.72 12.74 29.94
CA ILE A 647 -2.92 13.29 30.59
C ILE A 647 -4.20 13.00 29.77
N ILE A 648 -4.12 13.01 28.44
CA ILE A 648 -5.27 12.75 27.57
C ILE A 648 -5.63 11.25 27.67
N VAL A 649 -4.63 10.37 27.62
CA VAL A 649 -4.81 8.91 27.67
C VAL A 649 -5.39 8.47 29.03
N GLU A 650 -4.96 9.10 30.11
CA GLU A 650 -5.46 8.83 31.47
C GLU A 650 -6.85 9.47 31.76
N GLY A 651 -7.44 10.17 30.78
CA GLY A 651 -8.73 10.82 30.93
C GLY A 651 -8.69 12.05 31.85
N GLY A 652 -7.52 12.68 32.01
CA GLY A 652 -7.35 13.91 32.77
C GLY A 652 -7.96 15.14 32.11
N ARG A 653 -7.86 16.27 32.79
CA ARG A 653 -8.39 17.53 32.27
C ARG A 653 -7.63 17.98 31.05
N CYS A 654 -8.29 18.07 29.92
CA CYS A 654 -7.76 18.56 28.65
C CYS A 654 -8.84 19.35 27.90
N LEU A 655 -8.43 20.19 26.95
CA LEU A 655 -9.35 20.90 26.09
C LEU A 655 -9.94 19.96 25.04
N ARG A 656 -11.27 20.05 24.85
CA ARG A 656 -11.97 19.28 23.81
C ARG A 656 -12.63 20.25 22.82
N PHE A 657 -12.40 20.08 21.51
CA PHE A 657 -13.01 20.90 20.47
C PHE A 657 -13.27 20.09 19.18
N SER A 658 -14.14 20.63 18.29
CA SER A 658 -14.31 20.12 16.93
C SER A 658 -13.34 20.82 15.98
N PRO A 659 -12.54 20.11 15.15
CA PRO A 659 -11.65 20.75 14.18
C PRO A 659 -12.40 21.56 13.10
N THR A 660 -13.71 21.32 12.92
CA THR A 660 -14.57 22.08 12.02
C THR A 660 -15.04 23.40 12.64
N ARG A 661 -15.17 23.45 13.98
CA ARG A 661 -15.65 24.62 14.74
C ARG A 661 -14.78 24.84 15.98
N PRO A 662 -13.49 25.21 15.79
CA PRO A 662 -12.52 25.28 16.89
C PRO A 662 -12.84 26.38 17.93
N GLU A 663 -13.64 27.41 17.57
CA GLU A 663 -14.07 28.48 18.45
C GLU A 663 -15.17 28.07 19.42
N VAL A 664 -15.86 26.97 19.19
CA VAL A 664 -16.95 26.50 20.07
C VAL A 664 -16.39 25.59 21.15
N LEU A 665 -16.16 26.16 22.33
CA LEU A 665 -15.55 25.49 23.48
C LEU A 665 -16.58 25.34 24.63
N PRO A 666 -17.36 24.25 24.64
CA PRO A 666 -18.44 24.06 25.63
C PRO A 666 -17.96 24.07 27.09
N GLN A 667 -16.71 23.65 27.31
CA GLN A 667 -16.08 23.55 28.63
C GLN A 667 -15.85 24.95 29.27
N PHE A 668 -15.87 26.02 28.47
CA PHE A 668 -15.49 27.37 28.88
C PHE A 668 -16.67 28.36 28.87
N ALA A 669 -17.86 27.86 29.15
CA ALA A 669 -19.08 28.69 29.16
C ALA A 669 -19.05 29.80 30.17
N THR A 670 -18.35 29.62 31.30
CA THR A 670 -18.19 30.65 32.36
C THR A 670 -16.76 30.61 32.92
N PRO A 671 -16.23 31.72 33.51
CA PRO A 671 -14.93 31.74 34.16
C PRO A 671 -14.75 30.67 35.24
N ARG A 672 -15.80 30.36 35.99
CA ARG A 672 -15.79 29.31 37.02
C ARG A 672 -15.70 27.90 36.39
N ALA A 673 -16.51 27.65 35.37
CA ALA A 673 -16.44 26.37 34.62
C ALA A 673 -15.06 26.18 33.98
N LEU A 674 -14.44 27.25 33.49
CA LEU A 674 -13.07 27.21 32.95
C LEU A 674 -12.05 26.83 34.03
N LEU A 675 -12.09 27.40 35.23
CA LEU A 675 -11.21 27.03 36.34
C LEU A 675 -11.40 25.55 36.75
N ASP A 676 -12.64 25.08 36.80
CA ASP A 676 -12.96 23.73 37.23
C ASP A 676 -12.57 22.66 36.18
N SER A 677 -12.59 23.01 34.88
CA SER A 677 -12.33 22.08 33.77
C SER A 677 -10.96 22.26 33.12
N SER A 678 -10.26 23.38 33.36
CA SER A 678 -8.93 23.61 32.79
C SER A 678 -7.88 22.66 33.37
N GLN A 679 -6.88 22.39 32.57
CA GLN A 679 -5.67 21.67 32.97
C GLN A 679 -4.94 22.44 34.07
N ASN A 680 -4.56 21.77 35.15
CA ASN A 680 -3.93 22.38 36.34
C ASN A 680 -2.46 22.02 36.52
N GLY A 681 -1.94 21.13 35.69
CA GLY A 681 -0.56 20.68 35.63
C GLY A 681 -0.33 19.84 34.39
N PHE A 682 0.87 19.35 34.17
CA PHE A 682 1.23 18.64 32.94
C PHE A 682 2.28 17.57 33.21
N TYR A 683 2.36 16.61 32.29
CA TYR A 683 3.42 15.61 32.29
C TYR A 683 4.61 16.10 31.46
N ALA A 684 5.81 15.92 32.01
CA ALA A 684 7.09 16.12 31.34
C ALA A 684 8.06 14.97 31.67
N LEU A 685 9.04 14.75 30.80
CA LEU A 685 10.14 13.85 31.10
C LEU A 685 11.17 14.58 31.97
N ASP A 686 11.47 14.02 33.14
CA ASP A 686 12.53 14.50 34.03
C ASP A 686 13.89 13.97 33.58
N LEU A 687 14.78 14.86 33.16
CA LEU A 687 16.11 14.54 32.65
C LEU A 687 17.15 14.25 33.76
N ARG A 688 16.85 14.61 35.01
CA ARG A 688 17.72 14.41 36.16
C ARG A 688 17.45 13.13 36.94
N ALA A 689 16.26 12.54 36.74
CA ALA A 689 15.84 11.42 37.53
C ALA A 689 16.86 10.28 37.47
N GLU A 690 17.47 9.96 38.60
CA GLU A 690 18.26 8.75 38.80
C GLU A 690 17.31 7.58 39.13
N GLY A 691 17.65 6.37 38.69
CA GLY A 691 16.87 5.21 39.02
C GLY A 691 17.29 3.99 38.23
N GLU A 692 16.54 2.90 38.40
CA GLU A 692 16.80 1.63 37.76
C GLU A 692 16.75 1.75 36.22
N ALA A 693 17.62 1.01 35.53
CA ALA A 693 17.64 0.99 34.07
C ALA A 693 16.27 0.60 33.49
N GLY A 694 15.77 1.36 32.54
CA GLY A 694 14.45 1.15 31.92
C GLY A 694 13.25 1.62 32.77
N ALA A 695 13.46 2.37 33.85
CA ALA A 695 12.36 2.99 34.57
C ALA A 695 11.76 4.17 33.79
N ASP A 696 10.41 4.32 33.83
CA ASP A 696 9.73 5.47 33.24
C ASP A 696 10.09 6.75 34.00
N ARG A 697 10.53 7.77 33.28
CA ARG A 697 10.97 9.05 33.84
C ARG A 697 9.93 10.17 33.69
N VAL A 698 8.72 9.87 33.24
CA VAL A 698 7.63 10.85 33.12
C VAL A 698 7.13 11.23 34.51
N ARG A 699 7.06 12.52 34.78
CA ARG A 699 6.63 13.11 36.06
C ARG A 699 5.55 14.17 35.84
N TRP A 700 4.72 14.34 36.83
CA TRP A 700 3.73 15.42 36.89
C TRP A 700 4.34 16.69 37.46
N PHE A 701 4.06 17.82 36.81
CA PHE A 701 4.47 19.17 37.23
C PHE A 701 3.27 20.11 37.27
N ASP A 702 3.32 21.05 38.21
CA ASP A 702 2.32 22.11 38.32
C ASP A 702 2.39 23.12 37.16
N LEU A 703 1.29 23.78 36.86
CA LEU A 703 1.20 24.75 35.76
C LEU A 703 2.15 25.95 35.95
N ALA A 704 2.46 26.32 37.19
CA ALA A 704 3.44 27.38 37.53
C ALA A 704 4.81 27.08 36.93
N VAL A 705 5.20 25.81 36.90
CA VAL A 705 6.46 25.37 36.28
C VAL A 705 6.48 25.62 34.78
N ALA A 706 5.34 25.45 34.08
CA ALA A 706 5.23 25.77 32.66
C ALA A 706 5.33 27.30 32.38
N GLU A 707 4.89 28.11 33.32
CA GLU A 707 5.05 29.58 33.26
C GLU A 707 6.53 29.97 33.41
N GLU A 708 7.22 29.41 34.41
CA GLU A 708 8.68 29.59 34.61
C GLU A 708 9.48 29.12 33.37
N ASP A 709 9.11 28.04 32.77
CA ASP A 709 9.72 27.51 31.54
C ASP A 709 9.40 28.33 30.29
N GLY A 710 8.51 29.33 30.38
CA GLY A 710 8.02 30.13 29.25
C GLY A 710 7.16 29.34 28.25
N ALA A 711 6.67 28.15 28.63
CA ALA A 711 5.87 27.29 27.78
C ALA A 711 4.37 27.66 27.78
N LEU A 712 3.93 28.38 28.77
CA LEU A 712 2.51 28.71 28.95
C LEU A 712 2.00 29.77 27.95
N HIS A 713 2.89 30.59 27.34
CA HIS A 713 2.49 31.67 26.43
C HIS A 713 1.66 31.22 25.23
N ALA A 714 1.93 30.01 24.70
CA ALA A 714 1.16 29.49 23.58
C ALA A 714 -0.20 28.90 23.98
N ALA A 715 -0.32 28.41 25.20
CA ALA A 715 -1.45 27.62 25.68
C ALA A 715 -2.31 28.32 26.75
N GLY A 716 -1.73 29.27 27.50
CA GLY A 716 -2.31 29.82 28.70
C GLY A 716 -3.09 31.11 28.49
N SER A 717 -3.99 31.37 29.42
CA SER A 717 -4.71 32.63 29.62
C SER A 717 -4.78 32.91 31.13
N VAL A 718 -5.18 34.11 31.49
CA VAL A 718 -5.41 34.56 32.87
C VAL A 718 -6.88 34.88 33.05
N ILE A 719 -7.43 34.51 34.19
CA ILE A 719 -8.71 35.05 34.62
C ILE A 719 -8.43 36.30 35.46
N SER A 720 -8.67 37.49 34.87
CA SER A 720 -8.47 38.76 35.58
C SER A 720 -9.32 38.78 36.83
N SER A 721 -8.67 39.03 37.97
CA SER A 721 -9.34 39.12 39.28
C SER A 721 -10.29 40.31 39.33
N ASP A 722 -9.97 41.43 38.64
CA ASP A 722 -10.72 42.66 38.66
C ASP A 722 -11.92 42.64 37.70
N GLU A 723 -11.74 42.05 36.51
CA GLU A 723 -12.78 42.11 35.48
C GLU A 723 -13.63 40.80 35.40
N GLN A 724 -13.22 39.72 36.09
CA GLN A 724 -13.84 38.41 36.02
C GLN A 724 -13.92 37.87 34.56
N ARG A 725 -12.93 38.24 33.74
CA ARG A 725 -12.84 37.87 32.31
C ARG A 725 -11.55 37.15 32.01
N VAL A 726 -11.61 36.30 30.98
CA VAL A 726 -10.43 35.60 30.45
C VAL A 726 -9.63 36.57 29.58
N ARG A 727 -8.35 36.70 29.87
CA ARG A 727 -7.36 37.46 29.09
C ARG A 727 -6.29 36.53 28.58
N ASP A 728 -5.94 36.68 27.31
CA ASP A 728 -4.90 35.86 26.67
C ASP A 728 -3.49 36.45 26.81
N ASP A 729 -3.36 37.36 27.79
CA ASP A 729 -2.13 38.02 28.20
C ASP A 729 -1.73 37.54 29.60
N LEU A 730 -0.57 36.92 29.72
CA LEU A 730 -0.06 36.35 30.97
C LEU A 730 0.60 37.39 31.90
N GLU A 731 0.78 38.65 31.47
CA GLU A 731 1.31 39.74 32.30
C GLU A 731 0.32 40.22 33.37
N GLN A 732 -0.96 39.92 33.17
CA GLN A 732 -2.04 40.29 34.08
C GLN A 732 -2.03 39.40 35.36
N PRO A 733 -2.37 39.97 36.52
CA PRO A 733 -2.55 39.22 37.76
C PRO A 733 -3.83 38.39 37.72
N GLY A 734 -3.76 37.13 38.21
CA GLY A 734 -4.89 36.23 38.31
C GLY A 734 -4.54 34.77 38.13
N PRO A 735 -5.48 33.85 38.36
CA PRO A 735 -5.28 32.41 38.14
C PRO A 735 -4.95 32.09 36.69
N ARG A 736 -3.93 31.27 36.49
CA ARG A 736 -3.55 30.75 35.18
C ARG A 736 -4.45 29.57 34.76
N VAL A 737 -4.86 29.58 33.50
CA VAL A 737 -5.72 28.53 32.91
C VAL A 737 -5.19 28.16 31.54
N VAL A 738 -5.37 26.93 31.13
CA VAL A 738 -4.99 26.45 29.80
C VAL A 738 -6.20 26.51 28.87
N THR A 739 -6.18 27.42 27.90
CA THR A 739 -7.29 27.66 26.97
C THR A 739 -6.96 27.37 25.53
N PHE A 740 -5.68 27.41 25.15
CA PHE A 740 -5.22 27.37 23.76
C PHE A 740 -5.90 28.41 22.84
N ASN A 741 -6.41 29.53 23.41
CA ASN A 741 -7.06 30.57 22.63
C ASN A 741 -6.17 31.13 21.52
N ASN A 742 -4.87 31.24 21.76
CA ASN A 742 -3.92 31.69 20.76
C ASN A 742 -3.90 30.80 19.52
N LEU A 743 -4.07 29.49 19.69
CA LEU A 743 -4.08 28.51 18.59
C LEU A 743 -5.45 28.41 17.91
N LEU A 744 -6.54 28.40 18.68
CA LEU A 744 -7.87 28.08 18.17
C LEU A 744 -8.66 29.34 17.78
N ARG A 745 -8.66 30.38 18.64
CA ARG A 745 -9.43 31.62 18.44
C ARG A 745 -8.65 32.61 17.59
N HIS A 746 -7.39 32.88 17.97
CA HIS A 746 -6.52 33.83 17.25
C HIS A 746 -5.82 33.21 16.03
N ARG A 747 -5.96 31.89 15.83
CA ARG A 747 -5.44 31.14 14.69
C ARG A 747 -3.97 31.45 14.39
N ALA A 748 -3.18 31.53 15.43
CA ALA A 748 -1.74 31.79 15.32
C ALA A 748 -1.00 30.80 14.39
N ILE A 749 -1.49 29.58 14.32
CA ILE A 749 -1.16 28.56 13.33
C ILE A 749 -2.44 27.90 12.83
N PRO A 750 -2.49 27.35 11.63
CA PRO A 750 -3.69 26.70 11.06
C PRO A 750 -3.93 25.30 11.64
N LEU A 751 -3.85 25.15 12.98
CA LEU A 751 -3.89 23.86 13.66
C LEU A 751 -5.19 23.09 13.37
N ALA A 752 -6.34 23.73 13.48
CA ALA A 752 -7.64 23.08 13.28
C ALA A 752 -7.81 22.58 11.83
N ASP A 753 -7.40 23.40 10.85
CA ASP A 753 -7.45 23.02 9.42
C ASP A 753 -6.47 21.90 9.10
N ALA A 754 -5.26 21.94 9.67
CA ALA A 754 -4.27 20.87 9.51
C ALA A 754 -4.76 19.54 10.12
N LEU A 755 -5.36 19.57 11.31
CA LEU A 755 -5.93 18.39 11.97
C LEU A 755 -7.09 17.81 11.17
N ARG A 756 -8.00 18.64 10.66
CA ARG A 756 -9.09 18.19 9.79
C ARG A 756 -8.55 17.50 8.55
N ARG A 757 -7.59 18.15 7.88
CA ARG A 757 -6.96 17.57 6.68
C ARG A 757 -6.26 16.25 6.96
N LEU A 758 -5.56 16.12 8.09
CA LEU A 758 -4.92 14.87 8.51
C LEU A 758 -5.95 13.76 8.76
N LEU A 759 -7.03 14.07 9.47
CA LEU A 759 -8.11 13.12 9.72
C LEU A 759 -8.74 12.63 8.41
N ASP A 760 -9.02 13.55 7.46
CA ASP A 760 -9.60 13.21 6.15
C ASP A 760 -8.67 12.27 5.36
N VAL A 761 -7.38 12.62 5.25
CA VAL A 761 -6.41 11.84 4.46
C VAL A 761 -6.16 10.46 5.07
N THR A 762 -6.00 10.39 6.39
CA THR A 762 -5.74 9.12 7.09
C THR A 762 -6.98 8.23 7.13
N GLN A 763 -8.18 8.79 7.33
CA GLN A 763 -9.43 8.04 7.25
C GLN A 763 -9.67 7.49 5.85
N GLN A 764 -9.44 8.28 4.80
CA GLN A 764 -9.53 7.82 3.41
C GLN A 764 -8.54 6.70 3.12
N GLY A 765 -7.30 6.82 3.61
CA GLY A 765 -6.26 5.81 3.44
C GLY A 765 -6.58 4.50 4.16
N LEU A 766 -7.16 4.57 5.37
CA LEU A 766 -7.53 3.38 6.14
C LEU A 766 -8.91 2.81 5.76
N GLY A 767 -9.77 3.61 5.10
CA GLY A 767 -11.13 3.22 4.72
C GLY A 767 -12.13 3.15 5.88
N ARG A 768 -11.81 3.73 7.05
CA ARG A 768 -12.62 3.72 8.28
C ARG A 768 -12.23 4.86 9.22
N PRO A 769 -13.03 5.16 10.25
CA PRO A 769 -12.69 6.16 11.24
C PRO A 769 -11.34 5.89 11.91
N VAL A 770 -10.60 6.97 12.16
CA VAL A 770 -9.23 6.92 12.70
C VAL A 770 -9.09 7.78 13.94
N GLU A 771 -8.16 7.37 14.78
CA GLU A 771 -7.62 8.16 15.88
C GLU A 771 -6.14 8.43 15.63
N LEU A 772 -5.72 9.68 15.79
CA LEU A 772 -4.36 10.14 15.62
C LEU A 772 -3.81 10.68 16.94
N GLU A 773 -2.61 10.21 17.34
CA GLU A 773 -1.83 10.83 18.40
C GLU A 773 -0.83 11.82 17.79
N LEU A 774 -0.77 13.03 18.32
CA LEU A 774 0.05 14.11 17.80
C LEU A 774 0.78 14.85 18.91
N ALA A 775 1.89 15.51 18.55
CA ALA A 775 2.57 16.49 19.39
C ALA A 775 2.98 17.70 18.55
N GLY A 776 2.97 18.88 19.12
CA GLY A 776 3.31 20.11 18.42
C GLY A 776 4.40 20.92 19.10
N GLU A 777 5.26 21.51 18.27
CA GLU A 777 6.28 22.47 18.66
C GLU A 777 5.98 23.84 18.02
N MET A 778 5.87 24.86 18.88
CA MET A 778 5.53 26.23 18.45
C MET A 778 6.75 27.04 18.01
N GLY A 779 7.94 26.49 18.07
CA GLY A 779 9.16 27.24 17.81
C GLY A 779 9.36 28.40 18.81
N ASP A 780 9.71 29.56 18.31
CA ASP A 780 9.84 30.77 19.11
C ASP A 780 8.57 31.67 19.10
N TRP A 781 7.47 31.09 18.58
CA TRP A 781 6.19 31.81 18.48
C TRP A 781 5.62 32.11 19.88
N GLY A 782 5.13 33.33 20.08
CA GLY A 782 4.46 33.75 21.32
C GLY A 782 5.38 34.23 22.46
N ARG A 783 6.71 34.24 22.28
CA ARG A 783 7.61 34.82 23.29
C ARG A 783 7.53 36.36 23.28
N PRO A 784 7.41 37.01 24.45
CA PRO A 784 7.51 38.47 24.56
C PRO A 784 8.88 38.96 24.00
N GLY A 785 8.84 39.99 23.14
CA GLY A 785 10.05 40.50 22.46
C GLY A 785 10.36 39.88 21.09
N ALA A 786 9.58 38.89 20.62
CA ALA A 786 9.73 38.25 19.31
C ALA A 786 9.13 39.08 18.15
N SER A 787 8.45 40.20 18.41
CA SER A 787 7.87 41.07 17.39
C SER A 787 8.63 42.40 17.30
N GLN A 788 9.05 42.72 16.07
CA GLN A 788 9.49 44.04 15.61
C GLN A 788 10.88 44.56 16.08
N GLY A 789 11.92 44.01 15.48
CA GLY A 789 13.19 44.71 15.36
C GLY A 789 13.73 44.60 13.92
N PRO A 790 14.36 45.67 13.38
CA PRO A 790 14.84 45.71 11.99
C PRO A 790 16.14 44.94 11.72
N SER A 791 16.58 44.03 12.60
CA SER A 791 17.76 43.20 12.38
C SER A 791 17.34 41.76 12.11
N PRO A 792 17.89 41.10 11.07
CA PRO A 792 17.65 39.66 10.85
C PRO A 792 18.34 38.89 11.97
N GLY A 793 17.59 38.52 13.00
CA GLY A 793 18.00 37.48 13.95
C GLY A 793 18.18 36.14 13.27
N PRO A 794 18.79 35.14 13.96
CA PRO A 794 18.94 33.79 13.39
C PRO A 794 17.58 33.25 12.91
N PRO A 795 17.53 32.41 11.86
CA PRO A 795 16.28 31.93 11.28
C PRO A 795 15.43 31.28 12.38
N ARG A 796 14.21 31.82 12.58
CA ARG A 796 13.27 31.30 13.57
C ARG A 796 12.83 29.91 13.15
N GLU A 797 12.89 28.95 14.06
CA GLU A 797 12.35 27.63 13.81
C GLU A 797 10.82 27.72 13.58
N PRO A 798 10.32 27.25 12.43
CA PRO A 798 8.90 27.28 12.15
C PRO A 798 8.14 26.34 13.09
N PRO A 799 6.86 26.58 13.35
CA PRO A 799 6.02 25.65 14.09
C PRO A 799 5.89 24.35 13.33
N ARG A 800 5.91 23.22 14.06
CA ARG A 800 5.84 21.87 13.50
C ARG A 800 4.81 21.03 14.22
N LEU A 801 4.10 20.21 13.48
CA LEU A 801 3.18 19.20 14.00
C LEU A 801 3.75 17.80 13.71
N TYR A 802 3.79 16.96 14.71
CA TYR A 802 4.29 15.59 14.60
C TYR A 802 3.17 14.58 14.81
N LEU A 803 3.03 13.62 13.86
CA LEU A 803 2.21 12.44 14.06
C LEU A 803 3.02 11.37 14.79
N LEU A 804 2.47 10.88 15.90
CA LEU A 804 3.13 9.88 16.75
C LEU A 804 2.61 8.48 16.47
N GLN A 805 1.31 8.35 16.26
CA GLN A 805 0.61 7.08 16.01
C GLN A 805 -0.71 7.31 15.31
N MET A 806 -1.19 6.32 14.58
CA MET A 806 -2.54 6.20 14.08
C MET A 806 -3.11 4.83 14.49
N ARG A 807 -4.38 4.80 14.82
CA ARG A 807 -5.11 3.53 15.02
C ARG A 807 -6.53 3.61 14.45
N PRO A 808 -7.08 2.49 14.00
CA PRO A 808 -8.48 2.42 13.61
C PRO A 808 -9.37 2.60 14.85
N MET A 809 -10.45 3.36 14.72
CA MET A 809 -11.48 3.41 15.76
C MET A 809 -12.41 2.19 15.63
N ALA A 810 -12.82 1.60 16.76
CA ALA A 810 -13.80 0.54 16.78
C ALA A 810 -15.15 1.09 16.27
N SER A 811 -15.67 0.54 15.18
CA SER A 811 -17.02 0.88 14.73
C SER A 811 -18.01 0.18 15.67
N GLN A 812 -18.72 0.94 16.48
CA GLN A 812 -19.97 0.47 17.07
C GLN A 812 -21.09 0.44 16.02
N LEU A 813 -20.90 -0.37 14.98
CA LEU A 813 -22.02 -0.76 14.14
C LEU A 813 -22.84 -1.76 14.97
N GLY A 814 -23.99 -1.32 15.45
CA GLY A 814 -24.94 -2.17 16.11
C GLY A 814 -25.38 -3.34 15.20
N PRO A 815 -25.99 -4.38 15.76
CA PRO A 815 -26.40 -5.58 15.00
C PRO A 815 -27.30 -5.29 13.78
N ARG A 816 -27.91 -4.10 13.71
CA ARG A 816 -28.80 -3.67 12.61
C ARG A 816 -28.05 -3.15 11.38
N ASP A 817 -26.85 -2.61 11.52
CA ASP A 817 -26.09 -2.03 10.40
C ASP A 817 -25.23 -3.08 9.68
N ARG A 818 -25.01 -4.25 10.30
CA ARG A 818 -24.33 -5.39 9.64
C ARG A 818 -25.15 -6.09 8.56
N ALA A 819 -26.45 -5.82 8.51
CA ALA A 819 -27.35 -6.39 7.50
C ALA A 819 -27.51 -5.51 6.27
N ALA A 820 -27.01 -4.27 6.28
CA ALA A 820 -27.12 -3.30 5.18
C ALA A 820 -25.78 -3.03 4.47
N ALA A 821 -24.64 -3.54 5.00
CA ALA A 821 -23.34 -3.54 4.35
C ALA A 821 -23.01 -4.97 3.85
#